data_995886071cadab082b0ca615d4c35ce7
#
_entry.id   995886071cadab082b0ca615d4c35ce7
#
_cell.length_a   1.000
_cell.length_b   1.000
_cell.length_c   1.000
_cell.angle_alpha   90.00
_cell.angle_beta   90.00
_cell.angle_gamma   90.00
#
_symmetry.space_group_name_H-M   'P 1'
#
loop_
_entity.id
_entity.type
_entity.pdbx_description
1 polymer ?
#
loop_
_entity_poly.entity_id
_entity_poly.type
_entity_poly.pdbx_seq_one_letter_code
_entity_poly.pdbx_strand_id
1 'polypeptide(L)'
;MSRHQVWYVPDSPAEQILAELSDEFVRRPLSDVARLTGAERPGVVVVHYGRGEDAALAGAAAQATGMPLVALIESDVPEVLPDHPCFAYLSTSVSAVVLTTVLREACAKARMKADAREAATQLEELTAIGIRLSAERNLDALLELILTKGREITRSDAGSLYVVEKTPDGGQCLRFKVAQNDSVRVPFTEFTLAIDTESVAGYVALSGELLRIDDAYALPVGSPFRINPEFDAHVGYRTTSMLVVPMKTSEGEVVGVLQLINRKPESGRPLAAPEALHAEVSPFPVRYAMLAASLASQAGVAIQNAQLLEELRATLQKLEASQQQMVQAERLGALGEMAAGVAHDFNNLLAVIVGRAELLLRTNPEPTMARDVKLIRQAAWDGAQTVRRIQEFTRTRQTRPSGRVSIPELLHDVVELTRGRWKGEAQSLGVSYEVRVEAGEVPSVTGIASELREVFMNLLINGLDAMSAGGRFTFRVSADAATVTIAAADTGCGMSEETRRKVLEPFFTTKGVRGTGLGLSVSWGIVKRHGGTIEIESEVGVGSTFVVRLPASTDDVAVPARELAPATGRAARVLVIDDEHEVRSVLRDVLTSMGHTVVEAASGEEGLACCEREAVDVILADVSMPGMSGWDVAAACRRRFPRVPLGFVTGWGDRLDPEEVSRSGVRFVLSKPFAPVDLQSLVAGVLLPTAPK
;
A
#
# COMPACT_ATOMS: atom_id res chain seq x y z
N MET A 1 -56.24 -28.78 19.83
CA MET A 1 -55.56 -29.88 20.54
C MET A 1 -55.01 -30.84 19.51
N SER A 2 -53.71 -31.18 19.52
CA SER A 2 -53.12 -32.13 18.58
C SER A 2 -53.54 -33.56 18.98
N ARG A 3 -54.31 -34.24 18.13
CA ARG A 3 -54.70 -35.64 18.35
C ARG A 3 -53.51 -36.56 18.28
N HIS A 4 -53.42 -37.55 19.19
CA HIS A 4 -52.33 -38.54 19.23
C HIS A 4 -52.57 -39.63 18.19
N GLN A 5 -51.56 -40.08 17.45
CA GLN A 5 -51.69 -41.15 16.48
C GLN A 5 -51.34 -42.50 17.13
N VAL A 6 -52.24 -43.47 16.94
CA VAL A 6 -52.07 -44.87 17.39
C VAL A 6 -52.20 -45.78 16.20
N TRP A 7 -51.15 -46.55 15.96
CA TRP A 7 -51.05 -47.47 14.83
C TRP A 7 -51.32 -48.90 15.32
N TYR A 8 -52.10 -49.66 14.59
CA TYR A 8 -52.48 -51.03 14.99
C TYR A 8 -52.51 -51.92 13.76
N VAL A 9 -52.41 -53.29 14.01
CA VAL A 9 -52.56 -54.27 12.98
C VAL A 9 -54.07 -54.52 12.75
N PRO A 10 -54.58 -54.33 11.46
CA PRO A 10 -55.96 -54.58 11.15
C PRO A 10 -56.40 -56.01 11.45
N ASP A 11 -57.68 -56.20 11.69
CA ASP A 11 -58.30 -57.45 11.99
C ASP A 11 -57.71 -58.16 13.21
N SER A 12 -57.03 -57.45 14.08
CA SER A 12 -56.43 -57.94 15.33
C SER A 12 -57.34 -57.65 16.56
N PRO A 13 -57.20 -58.36 17.66
CA PRO A 13 -57.86 -57.99 18.89
C PRO A 13 -57.51 -56.62 19.43
N ALA A 14 -56.37 -56.05 19.04
CA ALA A 14 -55.98 -54.70 19.37
C ALA A 14 -56.95 -53.65 18.76
N GLU A 15 -57.51 -53.90 17.58
CA GLU A 15 -58.48 -53.05 16.98
C GLU A 15 -59.77 -52.88 17.81
N GLN A 16 -60.28 -53.98 18.37
CA GLN A 16 -61.49 -53.95 19.22
C GLN A 16 -61.21 -53.18 20.53
N ILE A 17 -60.08 -53.43 21.16
CA ILE A 17 -59.68 -52.77 22.42
C ILE A 17 -59.44 -51.27 22.18
N LEU A 18 -58.87 -50.89 21.06
CA LEU A 18 -58.63 -49.50 20.71
C LEU A 18 -59.93 -48.78 20.29
N ALA A 19 -61.02 -49.52 19.96
CA ALA A 19 -62.30 -48.90 19.62
C ALA A 19 -62.91 -48.09 20.75
N GLU A 20 -62.58 -48.45 22.01
CA GLU A 20 -63.09 -47.78 23.23
C GLU A 20 -62.28 -46.53 23.62
N LEU A 21 -61.20 -46.14 22.87
CA LEU A 21 -60.39 -44.95 23.16
C LEU A 21 -61.13 -43.65 22.85
N SER A 22 -60.83 -42.62 23.65
CA SER A 22 -61.35 -41.28 23.46
C SER A 22 -60.93 -40.62 22.16
N ASP A 23 -61.65 -39.58 21.69
CA ASP A 23 -61.40 -38.80 20.49
C ASP A 23 -60.04 -38.11 20.43
N GLU A 24 -59.28 -38.15 21.54
CA GLU A 24 -57.90 -37.61 21.55
C GLU A 24 -56.90 -38.46 20.73
N PHE A 25 -57.26 -39.72 20.43
CA PHE A 25 -56.45 -40.68 19.66
C PHE A 25 -57.02 -40.89 18.28
N VAL A 26 -56.15 -40.75 17.28
CA VAL A 26 -56.46 -41.08 15.87
C VAL A 26 -55.91 -42.47 15.58
N ARG A 27 -56.77 -43.41 15.32
CA ARG A 27 -56.45 -44.79 15.00
C ARG A 27 -56.03 -44.91 13.54
N ARG A 28 -54.94 -45.59 13.24
CA ARG A 28 -54.39 -45.83 11.93
C ARG A 28 -54.01 -47.28 11.72
N PRO A 29 -54.43 -47.94 10.63
CA PRO A 29 -53.96 -49.28 10.33
C PRO A 29 -52.49 -49.29 9.96
N LEU A 30 -51.75 -50.35 10.38
CA LEU A 30 -50.30 -50.47 10.15
C LEU A 30 -49.95 -50.62 8.65
N SER A 31 -50.92 -51.01 7.81
CA SER A 31 -50.78 -51.03 6.34
C SER A 31 -50.41 -49.66 5.75
N ASP A 32 -50.71 -48.56 6.45
CA ASP A 32 -50.42 -47.21 6.03
C ASP A 32 -49.02 -46.74 6.47
N VAL A 33 -48.29 -47.46 7.34
CA VAL A 33 -46.96 -47.09 7.85
C VAL A 33 -45.94 -47.00 6.73
N ALA A 34 -46.04 -47.79 5.67
CA ALA A 34 -45.18 -47.72 4.48
C ALA A 34 -45.30 -46.41 3.68
N ARG A 35 -46.37 -45.63 3.91
CA ARG A 35 -46.62 -44.33 3.28
C ARG A 35 -46.16 -43.16 4.13
N LEU A 36 -45.65 -43.41 5.34
CA LEU A 36 -45.12 -42.39 6.26
C LEU A 36 -43.75 -41.91 5.74
N THR A 37 -43.75 -40.99 4.81
CA THR A 37 -42.55 -40.24 4.45
C THR A 37 -42.38 -39.08 5.43
N GLY A 38 -41.41 -39.14 6.29
CA GLY A 38 -40.63 -38.11 6.96
C GLY A 38 -41.28 -36.90 7.68
N ALA A 39 -42.58 -36.66 7.53
CA ALA A 39 -43.25 -35.44 8.01
C ALA A 39 -44.46 -35.67 8.93
N GLU A 40 -44.83 -36.91 9.22
CA GLU A 40 -46.03 -37.17 10.06
C GLU A 40 -45.68 -37.30 11.55
N ARG A 41 -46.65 -36.88 12.36
CA ARG A 41 -46.53 -36.72 13.83
C ARG A 41 -46.17 -38.07 14.51
N PRO A 42 -45.25 -38.03 15.49
CA PRO A 42 -44.88 -39.22 16.22
C PRO A 42 -46.10 -39.89 16.88
N GLY A 43 -46.21 -41.16 16.72
CA GLY A 43 -47.32 -41.99 17.24
C GLY A 43 -46.82 -43.17 18.07
N VAL A 44 -47.73 -44.04 18.41
CA VAL A 44 -47.47 -45.31 19.15
C VAL A 44 -47.96 -46.46 18.33
N VAL A 45 -47.20 -47.54 18.28
CA VAL A 45 -47.63 -48.80 17.67
C VAL A 45 -48.19 -49.68 18.77
N VAL A 46 -49.42 -50.23 18.57
CA VAL A 46 -50.06 -51.17 19.48
C VAL A 46 -50.23 -52.51 18.75
N VAL A 47 -49.82 -53.60 19.40
CA VAL A 47 -49.88 -54.91 18.83
C VAL A 47 -50.50 -55.88 19.83
N HIS A 48 -51.31 -56.83 19.32
CA HIS A 48 -51.77 -58.00 20.10
C HIS A 48 -50.75 -59.14 19.96
N TYR A 49 -50.26 -59.60 21.08
CA TYR A 49 -49.20 -60.61 21.13
C TYR A 49 -49.83 -62.02 21.34
N GLY A 50 -50.41 -62.60 20.33
CA GLY A 50 -50.99 -63.91 20.31
C GLY A 50 -50.74 -64.68 19.01
N ARG A 51 -50.37 -64.01 17.95
CA ARG A 51 -50.04 -64.59 16.66
C ARG A 51 -48.68 -63.97 16.18
N GLY A 52 -47.69 -64.87 15.94
CA GLY A 52 -46.32 -64.48 15.71
C GLY A 52 -46.04 -63.51 14.51
N GLU A 53 -46.89 -63.54 13.48
CA GLU A 53 -46.74 -62.66 12.30
C GLU A 53 -47.08 -61.22 12.60
N ASP A 54 -48.11 -60.98 13.41
CA ASP A 54 -48.50 -59.57 13.77
C ASP A 54 -47.46 -58.88 14.63
N ALA A 55 -46.82 -59.60 15.53
CA ALA A 55 -45.77 -59.12 16.39
C ALA A 55 -44.50 -58.72 15.59
N ALA A 56 -44.13 -59.55 14.62
CA ALA A 56 -42.97 -59.27 13.77
C ALA A 56 -43.21 -58.04 12.90
N LEU A 57 -44.42 -57.88 12.32
CA LEU A 57 -44.79 -56.72 11.52
C LEU A 57 -44.78 -55.42 12.36
N ALA A 58 -45.38 -55.43 13.52
CA ALA A 58 -45.42 -54.32 14.45
C ALA A 58 -44.04 -53.91 14.99
N GLY A 59 -43.19 -54.90 15.31
CA GLY A 59 -41.81 -54.69 15.73
C GLY A 59 -40.97 -54.08 14.65
N ALA A 60 -41.08 -54.59 13.42
CA ALA A 60 -40.39 -53.98 12.26
C ALA A 60 -40.86 -52.53 11.98
N ALA A 61 -42.16 -52.25 12.07
CA ALA A 61 -42.70 -50.90 11.91
C ALA A 61 -42.25 -49.96 13.03
N ALA A 62 -42.24 -50.38 14.27
CA ALA A 62 -41.76 -49.61 15.42
C ALA A 62 -40.26 -49.32 15.31
N GLN A 63 -39.45 -50.25 14.86
CA GLN A 63 -38.02 -50.10 14.63
C GLN A 63 -37.75 -49.12 13.48
N ALA A 64 -38.43 -49.29 12.33
CA ALA A 64 -38.24 -48.41 11.16
C ALA A 64 -38.66 -46.96 11.40
N THR A 65 -39.72 -46.74 12.19
CA THR A 65 -40.25 -45.40 12.53
C THR A 65 -39.69 -44.83 13.83
N GLY A 66 -39.07 -45.66 14.69
CA GLY A 66 -38.62 -45.29 16.04
C GLY A 66 -39.77 -45.02 17.01
N MET A 67 -40.99 -45.42 16.69
CA MET A 67 -42.16 -45.29 17.57
C MET A 67 -42.12 -46.28 18.72
N PRO A 68 -42.61 -45.92 19.93
CA PRO A 68 -42.76 -46.87 21.03
C PRO A 68 -43.80 -47.94 20.70
N LEU A 69 -43.53 -49.17 21.10
CA LEU A 69 -44.39 -50.32 20.90
C LEU A 69 -45.10 -50.63 22.22
N VAL A 70 -46.41 -50.78 22.21
CA VAL A 70 -47.22 -51.24 23.32
C VAL A 70 -47.80 -52.61 22.97
N ALA A 71 -47.45 -53.58 23.72
CA ALA A 71 -47.92 -54.98 23.51
C ALA A 71 -49.14 -55.30 24.39
N LEU A 72 -50.21 -55.80 23.78
CA LEU A 72 -51.35 -56.35 24.45
C LEU A 72 -51.18 -57.89 24.50
N ILE A 73 -51.23 -58.52 25.70
CA ILE A 73 -50.98 -59.94 25.94
C ILE A 73 -52.22 -60.62 26.57
N GLU A 74 -52.55 -61.80 26.14
CA GLU A 74 -53.53 -62.66 26.83
C GLU A 74 -52.96 -63.05 28.17
N SER A 75 -53.81 -63.50 29.11
CA SER A 75 -53.52 -63.70 30.55
C SER A 75 -52.35 -64.63 30.91
N ASP A 76 -51.86 -65.39 29.97
CA ASP A 76 -50.67 -66.25 30.16
C ASP A 76 -49.47 -65.56 29.53
N VAL A 77 -48.49 -65.14 30.36
CA VAL A 77 -47.22 -64.48 29.90
C VAL A 77 -46.54 -65.45 28.94
N PRO A 78 -46.24 -65.04 27.69
CA PRO A 78 -45.53 -65.92 26.78
C PRO A 78 -44.14 -66.21 27.32
N GLU A 79 -43.68 -67.47 27.22
CA GLU A 79 -42.34 -67.94 27.64
C GLU A 79 -41.21 -67.21 26.88
N VAL A 80 -41.51 -66.53 25.75
CA VAL A 80 -40.57 -65.78 24.95
C VAL A 80 -41.08 -64.34 24.75
N LEU A 81 -40.43 -63.36 25.40
CA LEU A 81 -40.65 -61.97 25.13
C LEU A 81 -40.11 -61.55 23.71
N PRO A 82 -40.75 -60.61 23.03
CA PRO A 82 -40.30 -60.20 21.71
C PRO A 82 -38.87 -59.66 21.75
N ASP A 83 -38.14 -59.92 20.69
CA ASP A 83 -36.76 -59.39 20.48
C ASP A 83 -36.71 -57.84 20.43
N HIS A 84 -37.88 -57.22 20.37
CA HIS A 84 -37.97 -55.76 20.32
C HIS A 84 -38.38 -55.13 21.67
N PRO A 85 -37.68 -54.09 22.15
CA PRO A 85 -38.04 -53.50 23.44
C PRO A 85 -39.40 -52.78 23.33
N CYS A 86 -40.38 -53.28 24.07
CA CYS A 86 -41.70 -52.67 24.21
C CYS A 86 -41.68 -51.59 25.25
N PHE A 87 -42.44 -50.51 25.02
CA PHE A 87 -42.68 -49.46 25.98
C PHE A 87 -43.47 -49.95 27.19
N ALA A 88 -44.49 -50.77 26.92
CA ALA A 88 -45.29 -51.40 27.93
C ALA A 88 -45.88 -52.75 27.43
N TYR A 89 -46.11 -53.65 28.36
CA TYR A 89 -46.88 -54.89 28.18
C TYR A 89 -48.15 -54.73 28.99
N LEU A 90 -49.30 -54.95 28.37
CA LEU A 90 -50.60 -54.78 29.01
C LEU A 90 -51.45 -56.05 28.72
N SER A 91 -52.28 -56.50 29.70
CA SER A 91 -53.26 -57.57 29.47
C SER A 91 -54.31 -57.07 28.45
N THR A 92 -54.85 -57.99 27.65
CA THR A 92 -56.00 -57.69 26.77
C THR A 92 -57.27 -57.33 27.58
N SER A 93 -57.31 -57.64 28.89
CA SER A 93 -58.36 -57.22 29.80
C SER A 93 -58.11 -55.85 30.48
N VAL A 94 -57.13 -55.11 30.03
CA VAL A 94 -56.78 -53.80 30.61
C VAL A 94 -57.95 -52.79 30.47
N SER A 95 -58.21 -52.03 31.56
CA SER A 95 -59.22 -50.97 31.47
C SER A 95 -58.82 -49.87 30.51
N ALA A 96 -59.81 -49.24 29.83
CA ALA A 96 -59.59 -48.14 28.92
C ALA A 96 -58.82 -46.99 29.56
N VAL A 97 -58.99 -46.72 30.86
CA VAL A 97 -58.27 -45.65 31.59
C VAL A 97 -56.77 -45.94 31.68
N VAL A 98 -56.36 -47.17 32.00
CA VAL A 98 -54.94 -47.57 32.08
C VAL A 98 -54.32 -47.51 30.69
N LEU A 99 -54.99 -48.08 29.68
CA LEU A 99 -54.52 -48.05 28.29
C LEU A 99 -54.34 -46.63 27.80
N THR A 100 -55.32 -45.72 28.05
CA THR A 100 -55.24 -44.32 27.70
C THR A 100 -54.02 -43.68 28.33
N THR A 101 -53.76 -43.97 29.62
CA THR A 101 -52.63 -43.36 30.35
C THR A 101 -51.29 -43.84 29.74
N VAL A 102 -51.14 -45.11 29.49
CA VAL A 102 -49.90 -45.70 28.89
C VAL A 102 -49.69 -45.16 27.48
N LEU A 103 -50.74 -45.07 26.66
CA LEU A 103 -50.64 -44.51 25.31
C LEU A 103 -50.27 -43.05 25.33
N ARG A 104 -50.80 -42.24 26.27
CA ARG A 104 -50.45 -40.82 26.41
C ARG A 104 -48.97 -40.68 26.80
N GLU A 105 -48.47 -41.46 27.72
CA GLU A 105 -47.04 -41.44 28.09
C GLU A 105 -46.15 -41.91 26.94
N ALA A 106 -46.52 -42.95 26.22
CA ALA A 106 -45.81 -43.45 25.06
C ALA A 106 -45.76 -42.37 23.95
N CYS A 107 -46.89 -41.70 23.68
CA CYS A 107 -46.96 -40.58 22.72
C CYS A 107 -46.11 -39.38 23.15
N ALA A 108 -46.10 -39.06 24.47
CA ALA A 108 -45.26 -38.00 24.99
C ALA A 108 -43.76 -38.33 24.81
N LYS A 109 -43.35 -39.58 25.11
CA LYS A 109 -41.97 -40.02 24.90
C LYS A 109 -41.58 -40.05 23.42
N ALA A 110 -42.50 -40.46 22.52
CA ALA A 110 -42.26 -40.43 21.09
C ALA A 110 -42.02 -39.00 20.59
N ARG A 111 -42.83 -38.05 21.06
CA ARG A 111 -42.65 -36.63 20.75
C ARG A 111 -41.31 -36.09 21.24
N MET A 112 -40.98 -36.32 22.52
CA MET A 112 -39.69 -35.91 23.08
C MET A 112 -38.50 -36.43 22.26
N LYS A 113 -38.57 -37.72 21.84
CA LYS A 113 -37.52 -38.34 21.03
C LYS A 113 -37.45 -37.73 19.60
N ALA A 114 -38.60 -37.42 19.00
CA ALA A 114 -38.66 -36.77 17.69
C ALA A 114 -38.13 -35.38 17.76
N ASP A 115 -38.57 -34.60 18.77
CA ASP A 115 -38.08 -33.22 19.01
C ASP A 115 -36.57 -33.19 19.28
N ALA A 116 -36.06 -34.16 20.07
CA ALA A 116 -34.63 -34.28 20.34
C ALA A 116 -33.81 -34.61 19.07
N ARG A 117 -34.34 -35.49 18.20
CA ARG A 117 -33.69 -35.81 16.92
C ARG A 117 -33.69 -34.60 15.96
N GLU A 118 -34.82 -33.91 15.84
CA GLU A 118 -34.92 -32.71 15.03
C GLU A 118 -33.93 -31.66 15.53
N ALA A 119 -33.86 -31.45 16.86
CA ALA A 119 -32.90 -30.51 17.45
C ALA A 119 -31.43 -30.92 17.19
N ALA A 120 -31.12 -32.21 17.28
CA ALA A 120 -29.77 -32.70 16.98
C ALA A 120 -29.39 -32.48 15.52
N THR A 121 -30.28 -32.78 14.57
CA THR A 121 -30.06 -32.57 13.15
C THR A 121 -29.87 -31.08 12.84
N GLN A 122 -30.68 -30.18 13.45
CA GLN A 122 -30.53 -28.77 13.30
C GLN A 122 -29.19 -28.24 13.85
N LEU A 123 -28.74 -28.78 14.98
CA LEU A 123 -27.44 -28.45 15.57
C LEU A 123 -26.28 -28.89 14.67
N GLU A 124 -26.34 -30.09 14.11
CA GLU A 124 -25.35 -30.58 13.14
C GLU A 124 -25.28 -29.70 11.90
N GLU A 125 -26.44 -29.30 11.36
CA GLU A 125 -26.51 -28.39 10.19
C GLU A 125 -25.93 -27.03 10.51
N LEU A 126 -26.28 -26.37 11.61
CA LEU A 126 -25.72 -25.11 12.06
C LEU A 126 -24.22 -25.20 12.29
N THR A 127 -23.74 -26.31 12.88
CA THR A 127 -22.30 -26.52 13.10
C THR A 127 -21.55 -26.64 11.79
N ALA A 128 -22.10 -27.39 10.82
CA ALA A 128 -21.50 -27.51 9.48
C ALA A 128 -21.45 -26.19 8.75
N ILE A 129 -22.48 -25.35 8.88
CA ILE A 129 -22.49 -24.00 8.32
C ILE A 129 -21.43 -23.12 9.01
N GLY A 130 -21.33 -23.15 10.33
CA GLY A 130 -20.32 -22.38 11.09
C GLY A 130 -18.89 -22.71 10.66
N ILE A 131 -18.59 -24.00 10.44
CA ILE A 131 -17.28 -24.42 9.93
C ILE A 131 -17.02 -23.83 8.54
N ARG A 132 -18.01 -23.85 7.65
CA ARG A 132 -17.88 -23.27 6.30
C ARG A 132 -17.71 -21.76 6.31
N LEU A 133 -18.46 -21.04 7.16
CA LEU A 133 -18.32 -19.60 7.35
C LEU A 133 -16.92 -19.22 7.87
N SER A 134 -16.40 -20.01 8.82
CA SER A 134 -15.07 -19.77 9.40
C SER A 134 -13.91 -20.11 8.44
N ALA A 135 -14.14 -20.97 7.45
CA ALA A 135 -13.15 -21.35 6.45
C ALA A 135 -13.05 -20.35 5.27
N GLU A 136 -14.13 -19.60 5.01
CA GLU A 136 -14.16 -18.62 3.92
C GLU A 136 -13.33 -17.40 4.30
N ARG A 137 -12.43 -16.99 3.39
CA ARG A 137 -11.49 -15.89 3.61
C ARG A 137 -11.80 -14.65 2.75
N ASN A 138 -12.60 -14.83 1.72
CA ASN A 138 -13.07 -13.74 0.89
C ASN A 138 -14.35 -13.18 1.50
N LEU A 139 -14.34 -11.89 1.85
CA LEU A 139 -15.47 -11.25 2.51
C LEU A 139 -16.75 -11.30 1.66
N ASP A 140 -16.67 -11.04 0.36
CA ASP A 140 -17.84 -11.03 -0.51
C ASP A 140 -18.47 -12.42 -0.63
N ALA A 141 -17.65 -13.46 -0.83
CA ALA A 141 -18.10 -14.85 -0.85
C ALA A 141 -18.69 -15.28 0.50
N LEU A 142 -18.14 -14.81 1.61
CA LEU A 142 -18.66 -15.04 2.95
C LEU A 142 -20.05 -14.42 3.11
N LEU A 143 -20.24 -13.18 2.69
CA LEU A 143 -21.53 -12.48 2.79
C LEU A 143 -22.61 -13.16 1.95
N GLU A 144 -22.28 -13.59 0.73
CA GLU A 144 -23.17 -14.37 -0.11
C GLU A 144 -23.56 -15.70 0.53
N LEU A 145 -22.61 -16.41 1.14
CA LEU A 145 -22.85 -17.66 1.82
C LEU A 145 -23.76 -17.49 3.04
N ILE A 146 -23.54 -16.43 3.83
CA ILE A 146 -24.39 -16.11 5.00
C ILE A 146 -25.82 -15.88 4.56
N LEU A 147 -26.03 -15.04 3.52
CA LEU A 147 -27.36 -14.73 3.04
C LEU A 147 -28.07 -15.98 2.46
N THR A 148 -27.36 -16.76 1.65
CA THR A 148 -27.87 -18.01 1.09
C THR A 148 -28.33 -18.97 2.18
N LYS A 149 -27.48 -19.21 3.17
CA LYS A 149 -27.79 -20.12 4.27
C LYS A 149 -28.88 -19.59 5.21
N GLY A 150 -28.89 -18.28 5.45
CA GLY A 150 -29.98 -17.64 6.19
C GLY A 150 -31.34 -17.84 5.53
N ARG A 151 -31.41 -17.65 4.23
CA ARG A 151 -32.63 -17.87 3.43
C ARG A 151 -33.05 -19.34 3.40
N GLU A 152 -32.12 -20.27 3.19
CA GLU A 152 -32.40 -21.72 3.18
C GLU A 152 -33.00 -22.19 4.51
N ILE A 153 -32.33 -21.86 5.64
CA ILE A 153 -32.75 -22.29 6.98
C ILE A 153 -34.13 -21.74 7.35
N THR A 154 -34.39 -20.47 6.99
CA THR A 154 -35.61 -19.78 7.36
C THR A 154 -36.74 -19.91 6.31
N ARG A 155 -36.42 -20.49 5.17
CA ARG A 155 -37.31 -20.59 4.00
C ARG A 155 -37.76 -19.24 3.49
N SER A 156 -36.84 -18.27 3.46
CA SER A 156 -37.13 -16.90 2.99
C SER A 156 -37.06 -16.82 1.47
N ASP A 157 -38.01 -16.11 0.86
CA ASP A 157 -38.02 -15.87 -0.59
C ASP A 157 -36.98 -14.88 -1.03
N ALA A 158 -36.75 -13.85 -0.22
CA ALA A 158 -35.73 -12.84 -0.46
C ALA A 158 -34.93 -12.54 0.82
N GLY A 159 -33.83 -11.84 0.66
CA GLY A 159 -33.05 -11.32 1.76
C GLY A 159 -31.99 -10.34 1.30
N SER A 160 -31.48 -9.61 2.25
CA SER A 160 -30.39 -8.65 2.07
C SER A 160 -29.44 -8.67 3.26
N LEU A 161 -28.21 -8.27 3.00
CA LEU A 161 -27.17 -8.21 4.02
C LEU A 161 -26.47 -6.86 3.96
N TYR A 162 -26.32 -6.28 5.14
CA TYR A 162 -25.65 -5.01 5.36
C TYR A 162 -24.45 -5.20 6.26
N VAL A 163 -23.35 -4.49 5.99
CA VAL A 163 -22.14 -4.48 6.82
C VAL A 163 -21.93 -3.10 7.40
N VAL A 164 -21.51 -3.03 8.65
CA VAL A 164 -21.14 -1.77 9.30
C VAL A 164 -19.77 -1.34 8.78
N GLU A 165 -19.70 -0.12 8.23
CA GLU A 165 -18.45 0.49 7.78
C GLU A 165 -18.21 1.83 8.48
N LYS A 166 -16.93 2.19 8.66
CA LYS A 166 -16.55 3.51 9.18
C LYS A 166 -16.60 4.55 8.08
N THR A 167 -17.21 5.68 8.37
CA THR A 167 -17.22 6.84 7.47
C THR A 167 -15.92 7.66 7.62
N PRO A 168 -15.51 8.46 6.60
CA PRO A 168 -14.28 9.26 6.66
C PRO A 168 -14.21 10.26 7.83
N ASP A 169 -15.35 10.69 8.32
CA ASP A 169 -15.53 11.59 9.47
C ASP A 169 -15.55 10.87 10.84
N GLY A 170 -15.30 9.55 10.86
CA GLY A 170 -15.21 8.74 12.07
C GLY A 170 -16.54 8.20 12.58
N GLY A 171 -17.65 8.44 11.89
CA GLY A 171 -18.95 7.82 12.16
C GLY A 171 -19.05 6.39 11.69
N GLN A 172 -20.25 5.82 11.77
CA GLN A 172 -20.57 4.49 11.26
C GLN A 172 -21.80 4.55 10.34
N CYS A 173 -21.82 3.72 9.30
CA CYS A 173 -22.97 3.54 8.42
C CYS A 173 -23.14 2.06 8.07
N LEU A 174 -24.32 1.70 7.59
CA LEU A 174 -24.59 0.39 7.00
C LEU A 174 -24.37 0.46 5.50
N ARG A 175 -23.50 -0.38 4.97
CA ARG A 175 -23.36 -0.58 3.53
C ARG A 175 -24.14 -1.82 3.10
N PHE A 176 -25.00 -1.64 2.12
CA PHE A 176 -25.75 -2.71 1.44
C PHE A 176 -24.80 -3.50 0.55
N LYS A 177 -24.55 -4.77 0.89
CA LYS A 177 -23.52 -5.59 0.24
C LYS A 177 -24.07 -6.68 -0.64
N VAL A 178 -25.14 -7.35 -0.24
CA VAL A 178 -25.68 -8.51 -0.94
C VAL A 178 -27.20 -8.50 -0.88
N ALA A 179 -27.84 -8.82 -2.01
CA ALA A 179 -29.27 -9.11 -2.07
C ALA A 179 -29.54 -10.35 -2.91
N GLN A 180 -30.47 -11.17 -2.44
CA GLN A 180 -30.94 -12.36 -3.16
C GLN A 180 -32.46 -12.40 -3.13
N ASN A 181 -33.07 -12.85 -4.24
CA ASN A 181 -34.51 -13.01 -4.36
C ASN A 181 -34.81 -14.15 -5.36
N ASP A 182 -35.69 -15.09 -4.99
CA ASP A 182 -36.02 -16.23 -5.83
C ASP A 182 -37.11 -15.88 -6.85
N SER A 183 -37.95 -14.89 -6.54
CA SER A 183 -39.17 -14.57 -7.31
C SER A 183 -38.98 -13.44 -8.31
N VAL A 184 -38.12 -12.47 -8.02
CA VAL A 184 -37.86 -11.30 -8.91
C VAL A 184 -36.36 -11.03 -9.03
N ARG A 185 -35.96 -10.52 -10.20
CA ARG A 185 -34.57 -10.02 -10.36
C ARG A 185 -34.49 -8.60 -9.82
N VAL A 186 -33.73 -8.45 -8.75
CA VAL A 186 -33.43 -7.14 -8.15
C VAL A 186 -32.15 -6.62 -8.79
N PRO A 187 -32.14 -5.44 -9.47
CA PRO A 187 -30.90 -4.82 -9.89
C PRO A 187 -30.13 -4.40 -8.65
N PHE A 188 -28.94 -4.98 -8.48
CA PHE A 188 -28.10 -4.72 -7.33
C PHE A 188 -27.29 -3.44 -7.56
N THR A 189 -27.40 -2.49 -6.63
CA THR A 189 -26.54 -1.30 -6.56
C THR A 189 -26.18 -1.10 -5.10
N GLU A 190 -24.88 -1.03 -4.79
CA GLU A 190 -24.41 -0.72 -3.45
C GLU A 190 -24.85 0.70 -3.05
N PHE A 191 -25.38 0.84 -1.84
CA PHE A 191 -25.70 2.13 -1.22
C PHE A 191 -25.44 2.08 0.28
N THR A 192 -25.41 3.23 0.90
CA THR A 192 -25.22 3.35 2.36
C THR A 192 -26.51 3.82 3.04
N LEU A 193 -26.77 3.28 4.23
CA LEU A 193 -27.84 3.70 5.12
C LEU A 193 -27.25 4.23 6.44
N ALA A 194 -27.91 5.20 7.02
CA ALA A 194 -27.58 5.65 8.38
C ALA A 194 -27.95 4.57 9.42
N ILE A 195 -27.22 4.54 10.51
CA ILE A 195 -27.55 3.72 11.69
C ILE A 195 -28.47 4.57 12.59
N ASP A 196 -29.75 4.55 12.26
CA ASP A 196 -30.79 5.34 12.89
C ASP A 196 -32.13 4.60 12.93
N THR A 197 -33.20 5.30 13.23
CA THR A 197 -34.57 4.77 13.27
C THR A 197 -35.34 4.96 11.95
N GLU A 198 -34.74 5.52 10.92
CA GLU A 198 -35.43 5.79 9.64
C GLU A 198 -35.63 4.50 8.81
N SER A 199 -34.82 3.47 9.06
CA SER A 199 -34.93 2.18 8.40
C SER A 199 -34.96 1.01 9.38
N VAL A 200 -35.54 -0.12 8.98
CA VAL A 200 -35.54 -1.35 9.80
C VAL A 200 -34.12 -1.86 10.06
N ALA A 201 -33.26 -1.86 9.05
CA ALA A 201 -31.89 -2.30 9.19
C ALA A 201 -31.08 -1.35 10.08
N GLY A 202 -31.26 -0.04 9.92
CA GLY A 202 -30.64 0.99 10.79
C GLY A 202 -31.07 0.84 12.26
N TYR A 203 -32.36 0.63 12.51
CA TYR A 203 -32.87 0.40 13.85
C TYR A 203 -32.28 -0.85 14.50
N VAL A 204 -32.21 -1.98 13.78
CA VAL A 204 -31.60 -3.22 14.28
C VAL A 204 -30.11 -3.07 14.51
N ALA A 205 -29.41 -2.31 13.68
CA ALA A 205 -28.01 -1.99 13.92
C ALA A 205 -27.81 -1.13 15.18
N LEU A 206 -28.69 -0.16 15.39
CA LEU A 206 -28.66 0.76 16.54
C LEU A 206 -29.01 0.07 17.85
N SER A 207 -30.14 -0.69 17.86
CA SER A 207 -30.64 -1.37 19.07
C SER A 207 -29.88 -2.65 19.40
N GLY A 208 -29.32 -3.29 18.37
CA GLY A 208 -28.74 -4.64 18.49
C GLY A 208 -29.78 -5.73 18.81
N GLU A 209 -31.06 -5.48 18.65
CA GLU A 209 -32.12 -6.42 18.95
C GLU A 209 -32.66 -7.05 17.67
N LEU A 210 -32.99 -8.36 17.76
CA LEU A 210 -33.66 -9.08 16.67
C LEU A 210 -35.09 -8.56 16.53
N LEU A 211 -35.50 -8.30 15.29
CA LEU A 211 -36.84 -7.81 14.97
C LEU A 211 -37.59 -8.84 14.09
N ARG A 212 -38.83 -9.15 14.50
CA ARG A 212 -39.75 -10.00 13.74
C ARG A 212 -40.98 -9.22 13.38
N ILE A 213 -41.28 -9.04 12.12
CA ILE A 213 -42.42 -8.32 11.58
C ILE A 213 -43.29 -9.32 10.85
N ASP A 214 -44.56 -9.43 11.31
CA ASP A 214 -45.52 -10.38 10.72
C ASP A 214 -46.17 -9.82 9.45
N ASP A 215 -46.41 -8.52 9.37
CA ASP A 215 -46.83 -7.78 8.18
C ASP A 215 -46.15 -6.39 8.13
N ALA A 216 -45.33 -6.19 7.12
CA ALA A 216 -44.58 -4.95 6.94
C ALA A 216 -45.45 -3.71 6.64
N TYR A 217 -46.65 -3.93 6.09
CA TYR A 217 -47.62 -2.87 5.76
C TYR A 217 -48.64 -2.62 6.86
N ALA A 218 -48.65 -3.45 7.92
CA ALA A 218 -49.55 -3.33 9.08
C ALA A 218 -48.78 -3.13 10.39
N LEU A 219 -47.82 -2.21 10.37
CA LEU A 219 -47.02 -1.91 11.58
C LEU A 219 -47.90 -1.24 12.65
N PRO A 220 -47.68 -1.54 13.94
CA PRO A 220 -48.34 -0.86 15.06
C PRO A 220 -48.08 0.66 15.04
N VAL A 221 -49.09 1.44 15.44
CA VAL A 221 -48.95 2.89 15.58
C VAL A 221 -47.89 3.19 16.63
N GLY A 222 -46.86 3.99 16.25
CA GLY A 222 -45.75 4.33 17.14
C GLY A 222 -44.52 3.40 17.01
N SER A 223 -44.47 2.54 15.98
CA SER A 223 -43.26 1.77 15.67
C SER A 223 -42.04 2.68 15.57
N PRO A 224 -40.91 2.32 16.18
CA PRO A 224 -39.69 3.17 16.22
C PRO A 224 -38.91 3.20 14.92
N PHE A 225 -39.36 2.54 13.88
CA PHE A 225 -38.72 2.45 12.56
C PHE A 225 -39.76 2.58 11.44
N ARG A 226 -39.28 2.82 10.23
CA ARG A 226 -40.12 2.94 9.02
C ARG A 226 -39.75 1.89 8.01
N ILE A 227 -40.75 1.50 7.19
CA ILE A 227 -40.55 0.68 6.01
C ILE A 227 -40.73 1.58 4.78
N ASN A 228 -39.78 1.52 3.86
CA ASN A 228 -39.86 2.26 2.61
C ASN A 228 -40.61 1.41 1.55
N PRO A 229 -41.86 1.75 1.18
CA PRO A 229 -42.59 1.02 0.17
C PRO A 229 -42.15 1.31 -1.27
N GLU A 230 -41.34 2.36 -1.48
CA GLU A 230 -40.88 2.73 -2.82
C GLU A 230 -39.98 1.67 -3.43
N PHE A 231 -39.18 0.97 -2.64
CA PHE A 231 -38.36 -0.13 -3.11
C PHE A 231 -39.22 -1.27 -3.65
N ASP A 232 -40.22 -1.68 -2.92
CA ASP A 232 -41.16 -2.74 -3.32
C ASP A 232 -41.90 -2.35 -4.63
N ALA A 233 -42.35 -1.11 -4.73
CA ALA A 233 -43.03 -0.58 -5.93
C ALA A 233 -42.09 -0.55 -7.15
N HIS A 234 -40.82 -0.22 -6.96
CA HIS A 234 -39.84 -0.13 -8.04
C HIS A 234 -39.47 -1.49 -8.63
N VAL A 235 -39.43 -2.52 -7.79
CA VAL A 235 -39.03 -3.89 -8.16
C VAL A 235 -40.23 -4.77 -8.52
N GLY A 236 -41.45 -4.32 -8.25
CA GLY A 236 -42.66 -5.13 -8.44
C GLY A 236 -42.76 -6.29 -7.44
N TYR A 237 -42.20 -6.11 -6.24
CA TYR A 237 -42.19 -7.07 -5.15
C TYR A 237 -43.00 -6.54 -3.97
N ARG A 238 -43.56 -7.42 -3.12
CA ARG A 238 -44.24 -7.00 -1.92
C ARG A 238 -43.61 -7.67 -0.68
N THR A 239 -43.00 -6.90 0.17
CA THR A 239 -42.49 -7.32 1.44
C THR A 239 -43.63 -7.49 2.43
N THR A 240 -43.94 -8.73 2.86
CA THR A 240 -44.99 -9.02 3.86
C THR A 240 -44.35 -9.36 5.19
N SER A 241 -43.76 -10.53 5.36
CA SER A 241 -43.12 -10.91 6.61
C SER A 241 -41.60 -10.64 6.59
N MET A 242 -41.07 -10.16 7.70
CA MET A 242 -39.62 -9.89 7.83
C MET A 242 -39.06 -10.45 9.11
N LEU A 243 -37.83 -10.92 9.02
CA LEU A 243 -36.98 -11.29 10.15
C LEU A 243 -35.64 -10.59 9.98
N VAL A 244 -35.32 -9.64 10.85
CA VAL A 244 -34.12 -8.83 10.79
C VAL A 244 -33.25 -9.10 12.00
N VAL A 245 -32.01 -9.52 11.74
CA VAL A 245 -31.14 -10.09 12.79
C VAL A 245 -29.80 -9.34 12.79
N PRO A 246 -29.34 -8.81 13.92
CA PRO A 246 -28.03 -8.22 14.02
C PRO A 246 -26.95 -9.31 14.03
N MET A 247 -25.89 -9.12 13.26
CA MET A 247 -24.68 -9.92 13.29
C MET A 247 -23.69 -9.26 14.24
N LYS A 248 -23.38 -9.95 15.35
CA LYS A 248 -22.58 -9.39 16.44
C LYS A 248 -21.23 -10.09 16.57
N THR A 249 -20.23 -9.34 16.99
CA THR A 249 -18.93 -9.87 17.43
C THR A 249 -19.06 -10.61 18.76
N SER A 250 -18.00 -11.27 19.20
CA SER A 250 -17.91 -11.87 20.54
C SER A 250 -18.04 -10.85 21.68
N GLU A 251 -17.77 -9.58 21.41
CA GLU A 251 -17.86 -8.47 22.37
C GLU A 251 -19.26 -7.83 22.39
N GLY A 252 -20.13 -8.25 21.46
CA GLY A 252 -21.51 -7.77 21.37
C GLY A 252 -21.70 -6.59 20.42
N GLU A 253 -20.65 -6.13 19.75
CA GLU A 253 -20.76 -5.06 18.74
C GLU A 253 -21.44 -5.56 17.47
N VAL A 254 -22.32 -4.75 16.90
CA VAL A 254 -22.99 -5.08 15.62
C VAL A 254 -22.05 -4.77 14.47
N VAL A 255 -21.67 -5.80 13.71
CA VAL A 255 -20.82 -5.69 12.49
C VAL A 255 -21.64 -5.75 11.21
N GLY A 256 -22.91 -6.05 11.31
CA GLY A 256 -23.82 -6.07 10.16
C GLY A 256 -25.23 -6.48 10.54
N VAL A 257 -26.12 -6.45 9.55
CA VAL A 257 -27.54 -6.82 9.70
C VAL A 257 -27.93 -7.77 8.58
N LEU A 258 -28.55 -8.90 8.95
CA LEU A 258 -29.14 -9.87 8.04
C LEU A 258 -30.66 -9.65 8.02
N GLN A 259 -31.22 -9.36 6.86
CA GLN A 259 -32.63 -9.14 6.66
C GLN A 259 -33.18 -10.27 5.77
N LEU A 260 -34.16 -10.99 6.29
CA LEU A 260 -34.82 -12.13 5.64
C LEU A 260 -36.28 -11.78 5.40
N ILE A 261 -36.76 -12.03 4.18
CA ILE A 261 -38.04 -11.48 3.73
C ILE A 261 -38.90 -12.59 3.15
N ASN A 262 -40.19 -12.55 3.47
CA ASN A 262 -41.26 -13.40 2.96
C ASN A 262 -40.97 -14.89 3.15
N ARG A 263 -41.37 -15.40 4.32
CA ARG A 263 -41.28 -16.85 4.61
C ARG A 263 -42.27 -17.63 3.78
N LYS A 264 -41.82 -18.66 3.07
CA LYS A 264 -42.60 -19.54 2.19
C LYS A 264 -42.62 -20.99 2.70
N PRO A 265 -43.59 -21.83 2.25
CA PRO A 265 -43.69 -23.22 2.69
C PRO A 265 -42.45 -24.06 2.32
N GLU A 266 -41.91 -23.87 1.12
CA GLU A 266 -40.77 -24.61 0.59
C GLU A 266 -39.63 -23.65 0.19
N SER A 267 -38.40 -24.03 0.52
CA SER A 267 -37.21 -23.30 0.10
C SER A 267 -36.97 -23.48 -1.41
N GLY A 268 -36.45 -22.42 -2.08
CA GLY A 268 -36.07 -22.48 -3.50
C GLY A 268 -37.21 -22.42 -4.52
N ARG A 269 -38.48 -22.49 -4.10
CA ARG A 269 -39.62 -22.32 -4.99
C ARG A 269 -39.99 -20.83 -5.12
N PRO A 270 -39.98 -20.22 -6.31
CA PRO A 270 -40.46 -18.85 -6.50
C PRO A 270 -41.94 -18.72 -6.05
N LEU A 271 -42.27 -17.58 -5.46
CA LEU A 271 -43.65 -17.25 -5.15
C LEU A 271 -44.43 -16.98 -6.45
N ALA A 272 -45.70 -17.40 -6.49
CA ALA A 272 -46.58 -17.09 -7.61
C ALA A 272 -46.80 -15.56 -7.71
N ALA A 273 -47.39 -15.10 -8.83
CA ALA A 273 -47.58 -13.67 -9.18
C ALA A 273 -48.06 -12.77 -8.01
N PRO A 274 -47.76 -11.45 -8.02
CA PRO A 274 -47.94 -10.52 -6.91
C PRO A 274 -49.29 -10.55 -6.17
N GLU A 275 -50.34 -10.90 -6.85
CA GLU A 275 -51.72 -10.96 -6.31
C GLU A 275 -51.95 -12.21 -5.42
N ALA A 276 -51.22 -13.28 -5.62
CA ALA A 276 -51.28 -14.52 -4.82
C ALA A 276 -50.30 -14.55 -3.62
N LEU A 277 -49.41 -13.60 -3.53
CA LEU A 277 -48.34 -13.52 -2.52
C LEU A 277 -48.88 -13.58 -1.08
N HIS A 278 -50.04 -13.00 -0.80
CA HIS A 278 -50.62 -13.00 0.54
C HIS A 278 -51.05 -14.40 1.06
N ALA A 279 -51.39 -15.32 0.14
CA ALA A 279 -51.83 -16.64 0.52
C ALA A 279 -50.68 -17.62 0.79
N GLU A 280 -49.50 -17.38 0.20
CA GLU A 280 -48.34 -18.28 0.30
C GLU A 280 -47.33 -17.83 1.36
N VAL A 281 -47.28 -16.53 1.72
CA VAL A 281 -46.35 -15.98 2.73
C VAL A 281 -46.93 -16.13 4.12
N SER A 282 -46.11 -16.55 5.07
CA SER A 282 -46.48 -16.68 6.48
C SER A 282 -45.47 -15.98 7.40
N PRO A 283 -45.90 -15.57 8.61
CA PRO A 283 -44.96 -15.01 9.61
C PRO A 283 -43.86 -16.00 9.98
N PHE A 284 -42.71 -15.45 10.41
CA PHE A 284 -41.61 -16.25 10.91
C PHE A 284 -41.91 -16.77 12.32
N PRO A 285 -42.05 -18.12 12.55
CA PRO A 285 -42.15 -18.70 13.90
C PRO A 285 -40.89 -18.39 14.73
N VAL A 286 -41.06 -18.39 16.05
CA VAL A 286 -39.96 -18.13 17.01
C VAL A 286 -38.75 -19.03 16.74
N ARG A 287 -38.99 -20.30 16.40
CA ARG A 287 -37.90 -21.27 16.13
C ARG A 287 -36.98 -20.79 14.98
N TYR A 288 -37.50 -20.20 13.92
CA TYR A 288 -36.69 -19.67 12.81
C TYR A 288 -35.94 -18.41 13.21
N ALA A 289 -36.51 -17.60 14.10
CA ALA A 289 -35.81 -16.45 14.68
C ALA A 289 -34.58 -16.91 15.50
N MET A 290 -34.72 -17.99 16.27
CA MET A 290 -33.61 -18.57 17.03
C MET A 290 -32.49 -19.13 16.10
N LEU A 291 -32.88 -19.86 15.04
CA LEU A 291 -31.93 -20.40 14.07
C LEU A 291 -31.17 -19.28 13.33
N ALA A 292 -31.90 -18.25 12.89
CA ALA A 292 -31.31 -17.07 12.24
C ALA A 292 -30.38 -16.32 13.19
N ALA A 293 -30.73 -16.17 14.47
CA ALA A 293 -29.89 -15.55 15.50
C ALA A 293 -28.59 -16.33 15.73
N SER A 294 -28.67 -17.67 15.77
CA SER A 294 -27.48 -18.51 15.89
C SER A 294 -26.56 -18.39 14.67
N LEU A 295 -27.13 -18.41 13.47
CA LEU A 295 -26.38 -18.17 12.23
C LEU A 295 -25.74 -16.77 12.22
N ALA A 296 -26.50 -15.73 12.58
CA ALA A 296 -26.02 -14.36 12.61
C ALA A 296 -24.89 -14.14 13.62
N SER A 297 -24.94 -14.82 14.76
CA SER A 297 -23.83 -14.82 15.73
C SER A 297 -22.55 -15.41 15.16
N GLN A 298 -22.62 -16.55 14.47
CA GLN A 298 -21.47 -17.16 13.81
C GLN A 298 -20.98 -16.27 12.64
N ALA A 299 -21.90 -15.71 11.88
CA ALA A 299 -21.62 -14.78 10.79
C ALA A 299 -20.89 -13.53 11.27
N GLY A 300 -21.31 -12.94 12.39
CA GLY A 300 -20.66 -11.77 12.96
C GLY A 300 -19.19 -12.01 13.30
N VAL A 301 -18.87 -13.11 13.93
CA VAL A 301 -17.48 -13.52 14.22
C VAL A 301 -16.70 -13.81 12.93
N ALA A 302 -17.31 -14.47 11.95
CA ALA A 302 -16.64 -14.76 10.68
C ALA A 302 -16.34 -13.50 9.87
N ILE A 303 -17.26 -12.53 9.83
CA ILE A 303 -17.07 -11.22 9.18
C ILE A 303 -15.93 -10.45 9.86
N GLN A 304 -15.94 -10.36 11.19
CA GLN A 304 -14.89 -9.72 11.96
C GLN A 304 -13.52 -10.32 11.66
N ASN A 305 -13.42 -11.66 11.66
CA ASN A 305 -12.17 -12.37 11.35
C ASN A 305 -11.68 -12.08 9.92
N ALA A 306 -12.58 -12.05 8.94
CA ALA A 306 -12.23 -11.75 7.56
C ALA A 306 -11.71 -10.31 7.42
N GLN A 307 -12.37 -9.33 8.04
CA GLN A 307 -11.95 -7.92 8.05
C GLN A 307 -10.58 -7.73 8.73
N LEU A 308 -10.36 -8.36 9.90
CA LEU A 308 -9.09 -8.29 10.62
C LEU A 308 -7.94 -8.92 9.83
N LEU A 309 -8.18 -10.03 9.12
CA LEU A 309 -7.18 -10.66 8.27
C LEU A 309 -6.79 -9.77 7.08
N GLU A 310 -7.74 -9.06 6.50
CA GLU A 310 -7.48 -8.13 5.39
C GLU A 310 -6.68 -6.91 5.87
N GLU A 311 -7.05 -6.32 7.00
CA GLU A 311 -6.32 -5.22 7.62
C GLU A 311 -4.89 -5.62 8.02
N LEU A 312 -4.71 -6.80 8.60
CA LEU A 312 -3.39 -7.33 8.95
C LEU A 312 -2.51 -7.50 7.71
N ARG A 313 -3.04 -8.06 6.62
CA ARG A 313 -2.30 -8.22 5.36
C ARG A 313 -1.86 -6.89 4.78
N ALA A 314 -2.77 -5.91 4.74
CA ALA A 314 -2.46 -4.57 4.26
C ALA A 314 -1.37 -3.89 5.12
N THR A 315 -1.42 -4.09 6.43
CA THR A 315 -0.42 -3.55 7.37
C THR A 315 0.94 -4.22 7.20
N LEU A 316 0.98 -5.54 7.03
CA LEU A 316 2.22 -6.29 6.77
C LEU A 316 2.88 -5.84 5.47
N GLN A 317 2.12 -5.66 4.39
CA GLN A 317 2.66 -5.17 3.12
C GLN A 317 3.28 -3.77 3.24
N LYS A 318 2.62 -2.86 3.98
CA LYS A 318 3.16 -1.53 4.26
C LYS A 318 4.46 -1.59 5.08
N LEU A 319 4.51 -2.47 6.06
CA LEU A 319 5.69 -2.66 6.91
C LEU A 319 6.87 -3.22 6.11
N GLU A 320 6.64 -4.23 5.27
CA GLU A 320 7.67 -4.81 4.41
C GLU A 320 8.25 -3.78 3.43
N ALA A 321 7.38 -2.98 2.79
CA ALA A 321 7.80 -1.91 1.90
C ALA A 321 8.64 -0.85 2.64
N SER A 322 8.22 -0.44 3.84
CA SER A 322 8.96 0.51 4.67
C SER A 322 10.31 -0.05 5.11
N GLN A 323 10.38 -1.32 5.50
CA GLN A 323 11.62 -1.98 5.90
C GLN A 323 12.62 -2.07 4.74
N GLN A 324 12.16 -2.40 3.52
CA GLN A 324 12.99 -2.42 2.33
C GLN A 324 13.58 -1.03 2.02
N GLN A 325 12.77 0.03 2.14
CA GLN A 325 13.24 1.40 1.97
C GLN A 325 14.29 1.79 3.01
N MET A 326 14.10 1.40 4.28
CA MET A 326 15.05 1.68 5.35
C MET A 326 16.40 0.99 5.12
N VAL A 327 16.40 -0.29 4.76
CA VAL A 327 17.63 -1.05 4.45
C VAL A 327 18.37 -0.44 3.26
N GLN A 328 17.64 0.01 2.24
CA GLN A 328 18.26 0.66 1.09
C GLN A 328 18.87 2.02 1.46
N ALA A 329 18.18 2.81 2.29
CA ALA A 329 18.69 4.08 2.79
C ALA A 329 19.94 3.90 3.66
N GLU A 330 19.95 2.90 4.54
CA GLU A 330 21.11 2.56 5.38
C GLU A 330 22.33 2.15 4.56
N ARG A 331 22.14 1.28 3.53
CA ARG A 331 23.22 0.90 2.61
C ARG A 331 23.79 2.09 1.86
N LEU A 332 22.94 3.00 1.37
CA LEU A 332 23.37 4.21 0.70
C LEU A 332 24.10 5.17 1.67
N GLY A 333 23.65 5.27 2.91
CA GLY A 333 24.30 6.07 3.96
C GLY A 333 25.69 5.57 4.28
N ALA A 334 25.85 4.26 4.52
CA ALA A 334 27.15 3.65 4.79
C ALA A 334 28.13 3.81 3.59
N LEU A 335 27.63 3.62 2.35
CA LEU A 335 28.43 3.85 1.15
C LEU A 335 28.82 5.33 1.02
N GLY A 336 27.94 6.26 1.43
CA GLY A 336 28.19 7.69 1.45
C GLY A 336 29.33 8.11 2.36
N GLU A 337 29.35 7.58 3.56
CA GLU A 337 30.39 7.87 4.56
C GLU A 337 31.75 7.33 4.13
N MET A 338 31.80 6.09 3.63
CA MET A 338 33.02 5.50 3.09
C MET A 338 33.53 6.27 1.83
N ALA A 339 32.61 6.60 0.92
CA ALA A 339 32.96 7.34 -0.31
C ALA A 339 33.50 8.74 0.01
N ALA A 340 33.05 9.38 1.08
CA ALA A 340 33.51 10.70 1.47
C ALA A 340 34.97 10.73 1.89
N GLY A 341 35.43 9.78 2.71
CA GLY A 341 36.83 9.68 3.13
C GLY A 341 37.76 9.32 1.96
N VAL A 342 37.39 8.31 1.20
CA VAL A 342 38.16 7.86 0.03
C VAL A 342 38.31 8.97 -1.03
N ALA A 343 37.22 9.72 -1.25
CA ALA A 343 37.23 10.80 -2.25
C ALA A 343 38.09 11.98 -1.82
N HIS A 344 38.21 12.27 -0.55
CA HIS A 344 39.13 13.29 -0.02
C HIS A 344 40.58 12.93 -0.41
N ASP A 345 40.99 11.71 -0.14
CA ASP A 345 42.36 11.25 -0.43
C ASP A 345 42.65 11.26 -1.95
N PHE A 346 41.68 10.81 -2.76
CA PHE A 346 41.84 10.90 -4.22
C PHE A 346 41.94 12.34 -4.72
N ASN A 347 41.14 13.26 -4.21
CA ASN A 347 41.17 14.67 -4.61
C ASN A 347 42.52 15.33 -4.28
N ASN A 348 43.12 14.99 -3.16
CA ASN A 348 44.44 15.47 -2.78
C ASN A 348 45.52 14.96 -3.75
N LEU A 349 45.55 13.67 -4.06
CA LEU A 349 46.45 13.08 -5.05
C LEU A 349 46.30 13.72 -6.44
N LEU A 350 45.05 13.89 -6.87
CA LEU A 350 44.75 14.49 -8.19
C LEU A 350 45.11 16.00 -8.22
N ALA A 351 44.95 16.72 -7.12
CA ALA A 351 45.37 18.12 -7.01
C ALA A 351 46.90 18.27 -7.20
N VAL A 352 47.67 17.35 -6.61
CA VAL A 352 49.12 17.32 -6.78
C VAL A 352 49.50 17.04 -8.24
N ILE A 353 48.87 16.04 -8.87
CA ILE A 353 49.15 15.68 -10.29
C ILE A 353 48.80 16.86 -11.22
N VAL A 354 47.61 17.45 -11.06
CA VAL A 354 47.18 18.61 -11.88
C VAL A 354 48.12 19.80 -11.67
N GLY A 355 48.42 20.14 -10.39
CA GLY A 355 49.32 21.24 -10.06
C GLY A 355 50.72 21.07 -10.61
N ARG A 356 51.31 19.89 -10.51
CA ARG A 356 52.65 19.60 -11.09
C ARG A 356 52.64 19.62 -12.63
N ALA A 357 51.60 19.07 -13.25
CA ALA A 357 51.45 19.16 -14.73
C ALA A 357 51.30 20.60 -15.19
N GLU A 358 50.57 21.46 -14.53
CA GLU A 358 50.41 22.86 -14.83
C GLU A 358 51.74 23.65 -14.68
N LEU A 359 52.51 23.41 -13.64
CA LEU A 359 53.82 24.01 -13.43
C LEU A 359 54.82 23.62 -14.57
N LEU A 360 54.83 22.34 -14.96
CA LEU A 360 55.65 21.85 -16.07
C LEU A 360 55.27 22.54 -17.40
N LEU A 361 53.96 22.71 -17.66
CA LEU A 361 53.50 23.40 -18.87
C LEU A 361 53.92 24.90 -18.92
N ARG A 362 54.05 25.55 -17.75
CA ARG A 362 54.54 26.95 -17.64
C ARG A 362 56.03 27.11 -17.92
N THR A 363 56.84 26.05 -17.73
CA THR A 363 58.29 26.07 -18.05
C THR A 363 58.59 25.99 -19.55
N ASN A 364 57.57 26.06 -20.40
CA ASN A 364 57.69 26.02 -21.86
C ASN A 364 58.40 24.77 -22.37
N PRO A 365 57.93 23.55 -22.02
CA PRO A 365 58.59 22.27 -22.37
C PRO A 365 58.58 22.06 -23.91
N GLU A 366 59.43 21.15 -24.36
CA GLU A 366 59.41 20.74 -25.78
C GLU A 366 58.01 20.26 -26.21
N PRO A 367 57.62 20.41 -27.50
CA PRO A 367 56.28 20.09 -27.97
C PRO A 367 55.79 18.68 -27.66
N THR A 368 56.69 17.70 -27.70
CA THR A 368 56.40 16.31 -27.34
C THR A 368 56.07 16.16 -25.88
N MET A 369 56.93 16.69 -25.00
CA MET A 369 56.72 16.69 -23.55
C MET A 369 55.47 17.50 -23.17
N ALA A 370 55.22 18.64 -23.80
CA ALA A 370 54.01 19.44 -23.57
C ALA A 370 52.73 18.66 -23.89
N ARG A 371 52.76 17.79 -24.94
CA ARG A 371 51.63 16.93 -25.28
C ARG A 371 51.38 15.89 -24.20
N ASP A 372 52.42 15.22 -23.73
CA ASP A 372 52.31 14.14 -22.73
C ASP A 372 51.86 14.69 -21.37
N VAL A 373 52.38 15.85 -20.96
CA VAL A 373 51.98 16.56 -19.75
C VAL A 373 50.50 16.99 -19.81
N LYS A 374 50.03 17.45 -20.98
CA LYS A 374 48.61 17.80 -21.19
C LYS A 374 47.72 16.57 -21.09
N LEU A 375 48.17 15.40 -21.58
CA LEU A 375 47.41 14.15 -21.42
C LEU A 375 47.33 13.71 -19.95
N ILE A 376 48.44 13.79 -19.21
CA ILE A 376 48.47 13.47 -17.76
C ILE A 376 47.52 14.40 -17.02
N ARG A 377 47.57 15.70 -17.27
CA ARG A 377 46.66 16.68 -16.69
C ARG A 377 45.21 16.34 -16.97
N GLN A 378 44.86 16.05 -18.23
CA GLN A 378 43.50 15.70 -18.61
C GLN A 378 43.02 14.44 -17.88
N ALA A 379 43.86 13.38 -17.83
CA ALA A 379 43.51 12.15 -17.13
C ALA A 379 43.25 12.41 -15.61
N ALA A 380 44.04 13.28 -14.98
CA ALA A 380 43.84 13.65 -13.60
C ALA A 380 42.52 14.44 -13.39
N TRP A 381 42.16 15.34 -14.30
CA TRP A 381 40.87 16.05 -14.27
C TRP A 381 39.68 15.10 -14.44
N ASP A 382 39.77 14.16 -15.39
CA ASP A 382 38.73 13.17 -15.62
C ASP A 382 38.55 12.26 -14.39
N GLY A 383 39.64 11.90 -13.73
CA GLY A 383 39.63 11.19 -12.45
C GLY A 383 38.91 11.98 -11.35
N ALA A 384 39.24 13.26 -11.19
CA ALA A 384 38.60 14.15 -10.22
C ALA A 384 37.08 14.28 -10.45
N GLN A 385 36.66 14.40 -11.71
CA GLN A 385 35.25 14.42 -12.04
C GLN A 385 34.54 13.10 -11.67
N THR A 386 35.22 11.96 -11.86
CA THR A 386 34.66 10.65 -11.47
C THR A 386 34.49 10.56 -9.96
N VAL A 387 35.48 10.98 -9.18
CA VAL A 387 35.41 11.03 -7.72
C VAL A 387 34.27 11.95 -7.26
N ARG A 388 34.14 13.13 -7.88
CA ARG A 388 33.03 14.06 -7.59
C ARG A 388 31.68 13.42 -7.81
N ARG A 389 31.45 12.72 -8.92
CA ARG A 389 30.20 11.98 -9.22
C ARG A 389 29.88 10.92 -8.15
N ILE A 390 30.91 10.19 -7.65
CA ILE A 390 30.72 9.22 -6.56
C ILE A 390 30.26 9.93 -5.28
N GLN A 391 30.86 11.07 -4.94
CA GLN A 391 30.46 11.87 -3.79
C GLN A 391 29.02 12.41 -3.92
N GLU A 392 28.64 12.89 -5.09
CA GLU A 392 27.29 13.43 -5.35
C GLU A 392 26.22 12.35 -5.25
N PHE A 393 26.52 11.13 -5.72
CA PHE A 393 25.62 9.97 -5.60
C PHE A 393 25.35 9.60 -4.14
N THR A 394 26.35 9.67 -3.26
CA THR A 394 26.23 9.29 -1.86
C THR A 394 25.69 10.41 -0.96
N ARG A 395 25.45 11.59 -1.53
CA ARG A 395 25.07 12.81 -0.79
C ARG A 395 23.59 12.78 -0.38
N THR A 396 23.34 12.48 0.88
CA THR A 396 22.03 12.64 1.52
C THR A 396 21.88 14.11 1.98
N ARG A 397 21.73 15.05 1.04
CA ARG A 397 21.49 16.45 1.42
C ARG A 397 20.01 16.71 1.71
N GLN A 398 19.73 17.22 2.89
CA GLN A 398 18.42 17.77 3.31
C GLN A 398 18.24 19.25 2.86
N THR A 399 19.07 19.78 1.99
CA THR A 399 18.90 21.17 1.51
C THR A 399 17.70 21.22 0.58
N ARG A 400 16.64 21.90 1.01
CA ARG A 400 15.46 22.13 0.18
C ARG A 400 15.82 23.06 -0.97
N PRO A 401 15.33 22.82 -2.20
CA PRO A 401 15.47 23.74 -3.33
C PRO A 401 14.92 25.12 -2.94
N SER A 402 15.72 26.18 -3.11
CA SER A 402 15.37 27.50 -2.58
C SER A 402 15.50 28.65 -3.60
N GLY A 403 15.89 28.39 -4.84
CA GLY A 403 16.04 29.41 -5.88
C GLY A 403 15.02 29.27 -7.02
N ARG A 404 14.74 30.38 -7.73
CA ARG A 404 14.01 30.32 -9.01
C ARG A 404 14.98 30.04 -10.13
N VAL A 405 14.63 29.13 -11.02
CA VAL A 405 15.44 28.73 -12.16
C VAL A 405 14.60 28.86 -13.43
N SER A 406 15.09 29.68 -14.37
CA SER A 406 14.58 29.74 -15.73
C SER A 406 15.11 28.54 -16.51
N ILE A 407 14.27 27.59 -16.84
CA ILE A 407 14.67 26.37 -17.58
C ILE A 407 15.17 26.73 -19.00
N PRO A 408 14.54 27.63 -19.78
CA PRO A 408 15.04 27.99 -21.10
C PRO A 408 16.47 28.57 -21.06
N GLU A 409 16.75 29.47 -20.13
CA GLU A 409 18.10 30.07 -19.98
C GLU A 409 19.13 29.01 -19.57
N LEU A 410 18.77 28.16 -18.61
CA LEU A 410 19.60 27.05 -18.15
C LEU A 410 19.98 26.10 -19.30
N LEU A 411 19.03 25.77 -20.17
CA LEU A 411 19.26 24.85 -21.29
C LEU A 411 20.16 25.52 -22.36
N HIS A 412 20.04 26.81 -22.59
CA HIS A 412 20.97 27.54 -23.46
C HIS A 412 22.38 27.53 -22.90
N ASP A 413 22.56 27.74 -21.59
CA ASP A 413 23.85 27.61 -20.91
C ASP A 413 24.44 26.21 -21.11
N VAL A 414 23.63 25.15 -20.91
CA VAL A 414 24.06 23.75 -21.09
C VAL A 414 24.56 23.49 -22.52
N VAL A 415 23.85 23.97 -23.52
CA VAL A 415 24.22 23.82 -24.93
C VAL A 415 25.53 24.57 -25.25
N GLU A 416 25.71 25.78 -24.74
CA GLU A 416 26.94 26.55 -24.95
C GLU A 416 28.13 25.91 -24.19
N LEU A 417 27.97 25.50 -22.95
CA LEU A 417 29.03 24.85 -22.18
C LEU A 417 29.51 23.54 -22.81
N THR A 418 28.63 22.82 -23.48
CA THR A 418 28.96 21.54 -24.15
C THR A 418 29.39 21.70 -25.60
N ARG A 419 29.40 22.94 -26.14
CA ARG A 419 29.65 23.23 -27.54
C ARG A 419 31.01 22.67 -28.07
N GLY A 420 32.05 22.69 -27.23
CA GLY A 420 33.35 22.12 -27.55
C GLY A 420 33.26 20.66 -27.94
N ARG A 421 32.45 19.89 -27.26
CA ARG A 421 32.30 18.44 -27.45
C ARG A 421 31.50 18.09 -28.71
N TRP A 422 30.35 18.71 -28.93
CA TRP A 422 29.49 18.36 -30.07
C TRP A 422 29.80 19.12 -31.38
N LYS A 423 30.61 20.18 -31.31
CA LYS A 423 31.02 20.96 -32.49
C LYS A 423 32.52 20.84 -32.77
N GLY A 424 33.39 20.97 -31.75
CA GLY A 424 34.85 20.92 -31.91
C GLY A 424 35.41 19.55 -32.10
N GLU A 425 35.15 18.60 -31.16
CA GLU A 425 35.63 17.25 -31.24
C GLU A 425 34.95 16.46 -32.38
N ALA A 426 33.66 16.71 -32.61
CA ALA A 426 32.90 16.08 -33.68
C ALA A 426 33.46 16.36 -35.07
N GLN A 427 33.87 17.59 -35.35
CA GLN A 427 34.52 17.97 -36.62
C GLN A 427 35.83 17.23 -36.84
N SER A 428 36.63 17.00 -35.82
CA SER A 428 37.86 16.25 -35.89
C SER A 428 37.65 14.77 -36.20
N LEU A 429 36.47 14.21 -35.85
CA LEU A 429 36.06 12.82 -36.07
C LEU A 429 35.21 12.66 -37.34
N GLY A 430 34.92 13.71 -38.09
CA GLY A 430 34.09 13.70 -39.30
C GLY A 430 32.58 13.45 -38.99
N VAL A 431 32.13 13.67 -37.76
CA VAL A 431 30.74 13.47 -37.31
C VAL A 431 30.04 14.82 -37.15
N SER A 432 28.76 14.88 -37.51
CA SER A 432 27.94 16.11 -37.35
C SER A 432 26.79 15.89 -36.38
N TYR A 433 26.70 16.78 -35.39
CA TYR A 433 25.57 16.82 -34.47
C TYR A 433 24.79 18.09 -34.65
N GLU A 434 23.46 17.98 -34.57
CA GLU A 434 22.55 19.13 -34.50
C GLU A 434 21.92 19.15 -33.10
N VAL A 435 22.20 20.23 -32.34
CA VAL A 435 21.61 20.42 -31.00
C VAL A 435 20.62 21.58 -31.05
N ARG A 436 19.36 21.34 -30.67
CA ARG A 436 18.28 22.38 -30.68
C ARG A 436 17.65 22.52 -29.31
N VAL A 437 17.22 23.75 -29.00
CA VAL A 437 16.37 24.07 -27.84
C VAL A 437 15.07 24.66 -28.38
N GLU A 438 13.97 23.95 -28.16
CA GLU A 438 12.61 24.37 -28.51
C GLU A 438 11.89 24.74 -27.23
N ALA A 439 11.96 25.99 -26.81
CA ALA A 439 11.33 26.49 -25.59
C ALA A 439 10.45 27.68 -25.88
N GLY A 440 9.19 27.64 -25.39
CA GLY A 440 8.31 28.80 -25.30
C GLY A 440 8.48 29.54 -23.98
N GLU A 441 7.60 30.49 -23.71
CA GLU A 441 7.48 31.10 -22.39
C GLU A 441 6.90 30.08 -21.42
N VAL A 442 7.69 29.75 -20.41
CA VAL A 442 7.30 28.77 -19.36
C VAL A 442 7.59 29.37 -17.98
N PRO A 443 6.82 29.01 -16.95
CA PRO A 443 7.10 29.46 -15.59
C PRO A 443 8.46 28.97 -15.12
N SER A 444 9.08 29.69 -14.18
CA SER A 444 10.29 29.24 -13.50
C SER A 444 9.99 28.03 -12.62
N VAL A 445 10.99 27.23 -12.30
CA VAL A 445 10.91 26.16 -11.32
C VAL A 445 11.65 26.53 -10.03
N THR A 446 11.22 26.02 -8.90
CA THR A 446 11.97 26.17 -7.64
C THR A 446 13.07 25.13 -7.59
N GLY A 447 14.33 25.56 -7.55
CA GLY A 447 15.44 24.62 -7.63
C GLY A 447 16.81 25.23 -7.38
N ILE A 448 17.82 24.37 -7.48
CA ILE A 448 19.24 24.72 -7.45
C ILE A 448 19.74 24.65 -8.89
N ALA A 449 20.08 25.82 -9.47
CA ALA A 449 20.45 25.94 -10.88
C ALA A 449 21.66 25.04 -11.27
N SER A 450 22.64 24.88 -10.40
CA SER A 450 23.80 23.99 -10.64
C SER A 450 23.40 22.53 -10.72
N GLU A 451 22.52 22.05 -9.87
CA GLU A 451 22.02 20.67 -9.88
C GLU A 451 21.17 20.38 -11.14
N LEU A 452 20.26 21.28 -11.49
CA LEU A 452 19.46 21.13 -12.70
C LEU A 452 20.30 21.22 -13.97
N ARG A 453 21.34 22.09 -13.99
CA ARG A 453 22.32 22.14 -15.08
C ARG A 453 23.04 20.81 -15.28
N GLU A 454 23.43 20.17 -14.20
CA GLU A 454 24.06 18.85 -14.22
C GLU A 454 23.13 17.79 -14.83
N VAL A 455 21.85 17.76 -14.45
CA VAL A 455 20.85 16.84 -15.04
C VAL A 455 20.83 17.01 -16.57
N PHE A 456 20.67 18.23 -17.07
CA PHE A 456 20.53 18.45 -18.52
C PHE A 456 21.84 18.28 -19.28
N MET A 457 22.99 18.61 -18.69
CA MET A 457 24.30 18.26 -19.26
C MET A 457 24.47 16.74 -19.41
N ASN A 458 24.09 16.01 -18.39
CA ASN A 458 24.19 14.54 -18.36
C ASN A 458 23.31 13.90 -19.45
N LEU A 459 22.06 14.37 -19.59
CA LEU A 459 21.15 13.94 -20.64
C LEU A 459 21.69 14.24 -22.03
N LEU A 460 22.21 15.44 -22.26
CA LEU A 460 22.80 15.85 -23.55
C LEU A 460 24.03 14.98 -23.89
N ILE A 461 24.96 14.81 -22.95
CA ILE A 461 26.18 14.00 -23.16
C ILE A 461 25.81 12.55 -23.44
N ASN A 462 24.86 11.97 -22.73
CA ASN A 462 24.40 10.62 -22.97
C ASN A 462 23.77 10.47 -24.37
N GLY A 463 22.97 11.44 -24.79
CA GLY A 463 22.40 11.46 -26.14
C GLY A 463 23.45 11.56 -27.23
N LEU A 464 24.48 12.42 -27.08
CA LEU A 464 25.60 12.51 -28.02
C LEU A 464 26.39 11.18 -28.10
N ASP A 465 26.64 10.55 -26.95
CA ASP A 465 27.35 9.27 -26.91
C ASP A 465 26.52 8.14 -27.56
N ALA A 466 25.19 8.21 -27.55
CA ALA A 466 24.31 7.26 -28.22
C ALA A 466 24.24 7.45 -29.75
N MET A 467 24.69 8.61 -30.25
CA MET A 467 24.66 9.00 -31.66
C MET A 467 26.07 8.91 -32.29
N SER A 468 26.74 7.77 -32.23
CA SER A 468 28.12 7.60 -32.69
C SER A 468 28.38 7.98 -34.17
N ALA A 469 27.35 7.92 -35.00
CA ALA A 469 27.42 8.30 -36.44
C ALA A 469 26.90 9.74 -36.70
N GLY A 470 26.67 10.55 -35.66
CA GLY A 470 26.01 11.84 -35.74
C GLY A 470 24.49 11.74 -35.58
N GLY A 471 23.83 12.89 -35.51
CA GLY A 471 22.37 12.93 -35.34
C GLY A 471 21.88 14.23 -34.77
N ARG A 472 20.62 14.21 -34.31
CA ARG A 472 19.95 15.38 -33.74
C ARG A 472 19.60 15.13 -32.26
N PHE A 473 19.95 16.10 -31.43
CA PHE A 473 19.50 16.18 -30.06
C PHE A 473 18.60 17.40 -29.87
N THR A 474 17.43 17.23 -29.23
CA THR A 474 16.46 18.32 -29.05
C THR A 474 15.98 18.36 -27.60
N PHE A 475 16.14 19.52 -26.97
CA PHE A 475 15.39 19.85 -25.77
C PHE A 475 14.07 20.52 -26.16
N ARG A 476 12.94 19.98 -25.75
CA ARG A 476 11.63 20.58 -25.92
C ARG A 476 11.05 20.91 -24.54
N VAL A 477 10.67 22.18 -24.34
CA VAL A 477 10.11 22.66 -23.07
C VAL A 477 8.67 23.06 -23.28
N SER A 478 7.79 22.54 -22.43
CA SER A 478 6.38 22.91 -22.34
C SER A 478 5.96 23.03 -20.88
N ALA A 479 4.87 23.70 -20.61
CA ALA A 479 4.32 23.81 -19.27
C ALA A 479 2.80 23.71 -19.28
N ASP A 480 2.25 23.16 -18.21
CA ASP A 480 0.87 23.34 -17.80
C ASP A 480 0.79 24.24 -16.55
N ALA A 481 -0.40 24.37 -15.93
CA ALA A 481 -0.61 25.26 -14.80
C ALA A 481 0.25 24.95 -13.56
N ALA A 482 0.72 23.72 -13.41
CA ALA A 482 1.40 23.23 -12.20
C ALA A 482 2.81 22.67 -12.47
N THR A 483 3.14 22.34 -13.73
CA THR A 483 4.30 21.53 -14.07
C THR A 483 5.02 22.06 -15.30
N VAL A 484 6.35 22.14 -15.23
CA VAL A 484 7.23 22.38 -16.39
C VAL A 484 7.75 21.01 -16.84
N THR A 485 7.53 20.69 -18.12
CA THR A 485 7.95 19.42 -18.75
C THR A 485 9.07 19.69 -19.74
N ILE A 486 10.18 18.98 -19.59
CA ILE A 486 11.35 19.05 -20.43
C ILE A 486 11.59 17.69 -21.08
N ALA A 487 11.44 17.60 -22.39
CA ALA A 487 11.76 16.39 -23.16
C ALA A 487 13.13 16.54 -23.81
N ALA A 488 14.06 15.67 -23.44
CA ALA A 488 15.41 15.57 -24.01
C ALA A 488 15.45 14.36 -24.95
N ALA A 489 15.39 14.59 -26.25
CA ALA A 489 15.28 13.57 -27.29
C ALA A 489 16.55 13.49 -28.14
N ASP A 490 17.08 12.27 -28.32
CA ASP A 490 18.16 11.93 -29.25
C ASP A 490 17.65 11.00 -30.36
N THR A 491 18.38 11.01 -31.49
CA THR A 491 18.16 10.09 -32.62
C THR A 491 19.24 8.99 -32.67
N GLY A 492 19.67 8.53 -31.51
CA GLY A 492 20.73 7.55 -31.36
C GLY A 492 20.29 6.10 -31.50
N CYS A 493 21.09 5.18 -30.95
CA CYS A 493 20.85 3.74 -31.06
C CYS A 493 19.63 3.24 -30.27
N GLY A 494 19.07 4.04 -29.37
CA GLY A 494 17.96 3.64 -28.51
C GLY A 494 18.31 2.55 -27.50
N MET A 495 17.31 2.06 -26.78
CA MET A 495 17.47 1.06 -25.71
C MET A 495 16.45 -0.07 -25.83
N SER A 496 16.88 -1.30 -25.49
CA SER A 496 15.97 -2.43 -25.29
C SER A 496 15.14 -2.23 -24.02
N GLU A 497 14.00 -2.92 -23.93
CA GLU A 497 13.13 -2.89 -22.74
C GLU A 497 13.89 -3.29 -21.46
N GLU A 498 14.80 -4.25 -21.54
CA GLU A 498 15.63 -4.67 -20.42
C GLU A 498 16.58 -3.54 -19.97
N THR A 499 17.23 -2.86 -20.93
CA THR A 499 18.12 -1.72 -20.66
C THR A 499 17.30 -0.56 -20.09
N ARG A 500 16.14 -0.25 -20.65
CA ARG A 500 15.26 0.82 -20.22
C ARG A 500 14.84 0.68 -18.76
N ARG A 501 14.58 -0.55 -18.28
CA ARG A 501 14.23 -0.81 -16.87
C ARG A 501 15.39 -0.60 -15.92
N LYS A 502 16.63 -0.87 -16.37
CA LYS A 502 17.82 -0.83 -15.51
C LYS A 502 18.62 0.47 -15.61
N VAL A 503 18.37 1.31 -16.63
CA VAL A 503 19.24 2.46 -16.95
C VAL A 503 19.30 3.54 -15.86
N LEU A 504 18.34 3.56 -14.94
CA LEU A 504 18.34 4.43 -13.75
C LEU A 504 18.97 3.76 -12.52
N GLU A 505 19.31 2.47 -12.60
CA GLU A 505 20.00 1.78 -11.50
C GLU A 505 21.45 2.26 -11.39
N PRO A 506 21.94 2.49 -10.17
CA PRO A 506 23.33 2.88 -9.96
C PRO A 506 24.30 1.84 -10.52
N PHE A 507 25.42 2.33 -11.10
CA PHE A 507 26.47 1.52 -11.73
C PHE A 507 26.07 0.74 -12.98
N PHE A 508 24.82 0.82 -13.43
CA PHE A 508 24.40 0.21 -14.68
C PHE A 508 24.94 1.01 -15.88
N THR A 509 25.66 0.36 -16.76
CA THR A 509 26.21 0.97 -17.98
C THR A 509 26.28 -0.02 -19.12
N THR A 510 25.98 0.44 -20.33
CA THR A 510 26.18 -0.27 -21.58
C THR A 510 27.50 0.10 -22.28
N LYS A 511 28.26 1.11 -21.73
CA LYS A 511 29.48 1.67 -22.29
C LYS A 511 30.77 0.95 -21.83
N GLY A 512 30.65 -0.17 -21.11
CA GLY A 512 31.80 -0.93 -20.58
C GLY A 512 32.67 -0.08 -19.64
N VAL A 513 34.00 -0.19 -19.74
CA VAL A 513 34.99 0.48 -18.87
C VAL A 513 34.93 2.03 -18.95
N ARG A 514 34.34 2.60 -20.02
CA ARG A 514 34.25 4.07 -20.20
C ARG A 514 33.05 4.68 -19.52
N GLY A 515 32.08 3.89 -19.04
CA GLY A 515 30.86 4.38 -18.41
C GLY A 515 30.87 4.11 -16.90
N THR A 516 30.71 5.14 -16.07
CA THR A 516 30.62 5.00 -14.62
C THR A 516 29.25 4.43 -14.16
N GLY A 517 28.23 4.48 -15.03
CA GLY A 517 26.87 4.06 -14.69
C GLY A 517 26.18 4.90 -13.62
N LEU A 518 26.75 6.05 -13.23
CA LEU A 518 26.21 6.91 -12.18
C LEU A 518 25.41 8.11 -12.69
N GLY A 519 25.62 8.54 -13.95
CA GLY A 519 25.06 9.80 -14.46
C GLY A 519 23.54 9.86 -14.40
N LEU A 520 22.82 8.84 -14.90
CA LEU A 520 21.37 8.84 -14.94
C LEU A 520 20.74 8.59 -13.55
N SER A 521 21.38 7.81 -12.68
CA SER A 521 20.94 7.63 -11.31
C SER A 521 21.08 8.91 -10.45
N VAL A 522 22.16 9.67 -10.66
CA VAL A 522 22.35 11.01 -10.06
C VAL A 522 21.28 11.96 -10.59
N SER A 523 21.06 12.01 -11.90
CA SER A 523 20.01 12.85 -12.50
C SER A 523 18.63 12.54 -11.94
N TRP A 524 18.30 11.26 -11.77
CA TRP A 524 17.05 10.83 -11.14
C TRP A 524 16.95 11.31 -9.69
N GLY A 525 18.03 11.18 -8.90
CA GLY A 525 18.10 11.66 -7.52
C GLY A 525 17.90 13.17 -7.41
N ILE A 526 18.54 13.95 -8.29
CA ILE A 526 18.37 15.41 -8.35
C ILE A 526 16.92 15.79 -8.66
N VAL A 527 16.33 15.23 -9.71
CA VAL A 527 14.94 15.52 -10.11
C VAL A 527 13.95 15.15 -8.99
N LYS A 528 14.14 14.02 -8.31
CA LYS A 528 13.31 13.63 -7.16
C LYS A 528 13.41 14.61 -6.00
N ARG A 529 14.59 15.12 -5.67
CA ARG A 529 14.77 16.16 -4.63
C ARG A 529 14.06 17.47 -4.98
N HIS A 530 13.94 17.77 -6.27
CA HIS A 530 13.19 18.92 -6.78
C HIS A 530 11.67 18.67 -6.90
N GLY A 531 11.16 17.55 -6.36
CA GLY A 531 9.74 17.19 -6.42
C GLY A 531 9.26 16.73 -7.79
N GLY A 532 10.20 16.41 -8.69
CA GLY A 532 9.92 16.04 -10.07
C GLY A 532 9.91 14.52 -10.34
N THR A 533 9.74 14.20 -11.63
CA THR A 533 9.79 12.81 -12.16
C THR A 533 10.62 12.76 -13.44
N ILE A 534 11.25 11.60 -13.71
CA ILE A 534 11.88 11.27 -15.01
C ILE A 534 11.18 10.04 -15.57
N GLU A 535 10.71 10.16 -16.81
CA GLU A 535 10.17 9.05 -17.62
C GLU A 535 11.07 8.84 -18.83
N ILE A 536 11.12 7.60 -19.34
CA ILE A 536 12.02 7.22 -20.44
C ILE A 536 11.20 6.51 -21.51
N GLU A 537 11.21 7.08 -22.70
CA GLU A 537 10.69 6.46 -23.92
C GLU A 537 11.87 6.16 -24.84
N SER A 538 12.01 4.92 -25.31
CA SER A 538 13.13 4.54 -26.17
C SER A 538 12.78 3.34 -27.01
N GLU A 539 13.24 3.37 -28.27
CA GLU A 539 13.11 2.27 -29.23
C GLU A 539 14.44 2.04 -29.93
N VAL A 540 14.84 0.78 -30.05
CA VAL A 540 16.13 0.38 -30.65
C VAL A 540 16.19 0.82 -32.11
N GLY A 541 17.22 1.59 -32.46
CA GLY A 541 17.47 2.12 -33.79
C GLY A 541 16.70 3.42 -34.13
N VAL A 542 15.84 3.92 -33.23
CA VAL A 542 15.08 5.16 -33.40
C VAL A 542 15.65 6.29 -32.55
N GLY A 543 16.00 5.98 -31.28
CA GLY A 543 16.52 6.93 -30.30
C GLY A 543 15.87 6.84 -28.93
N SER A 544 16.16 7.83 -28.06
CA SER A 544 15.60 7.88 -26.71
C SER A 544 15.08 9.27 -26.41
N THR A 545 14.03 9.34 -25.60
CA THR A 545 13.47 10.58 -25.06
C THR A 545 13.36 10.45 -23.54
N PHE A 546 14.05 11.33 -22.83
CA PHE A 546 13.94 11.49 -21.39
C PHE A 546 13.00 12.65 -21.08
N VAL A 547 11.89 12.39 -20.42
CA VAL A 547 10.88 13.38 -20.03
C VAL A 547 11.04 13.72 -18.57
N VAL A 548 11.54 14.91 -18.27
CA VAL A 548 11.68 15.45 -16.92
C VAL A 548 10.51 16.36 -16.63
N ARG A 549 9.79 16.12 -15.52
CA ARG A 549 8.72 17.00 -15.04
C ARG A 549 9.11 17.61 -13.71
N LEU A 550 8.99 18.94 -13.59
CA LEU A 550 9.33 19.72 -12.39
C LEU A 550 8.14 20.60 -12.00
N PRO A 551 7.86 20.78 -10.69
CA PRO A 551 6.82 21.71 -10.24
C PRO A 551 7.11 23.14 -10.65
N ALA A 552 6.09 23.84 -11.18
CA ALA A 552 6.19 25.26 -11.49
C ALA A 552 6.25 26.09 -10.19
N SER A 553 7.05 27.16 -10.19
CA SER A 553 7.17 28.09 -9.05
C SER A 553 6.04 29.12 -9.06
N THR A 554 5.42 29.35 -7.91
CA THR A 554 4.33 30.32 -7.74
C THR A 554 4.77 31.68 -7.18
N ASP A 555 6.03 31.83 -6.72
CA ASP A 555 6.48 33.01 -6.02
C ASP A 555 7.40 33.93 -6.86
N ASP A 556 7.25 35.24 -6.70
CA ASP A 556 7.92 36.32 -7.47
C ASP A 556 9.06 36.99 -6.67
N VAL A 557 10.28 36.39 -6.67
CA VAL A 557 11.48 37.08 -6.13
C VAL A 557 12.68 36.87 -7.04
N ALA A 558 13.26 37.95 -7.52
CA ALA A 558 14.46 37.99 -8.37
C ALA A 558 15.75 38.02 -7.53
N VAL A 559 16.74 37.19 -7.87
CA VAL A 559 18.09 37.20 -7.28
C VAL A 559 19.08 37.73 -8.37
N PRO A 560 19.92 38.76 -8.10
CA PRO A 560 20.83 39.31 -9.08
C PRO A 560 22.08 38.43 -9.27
N ALA A 561 22.47 38.26 -10.54
CA ALA A 561 23.72 37.63 -10.94
C ALA A 561 24.91 38.59 -10.69
N ARG A 562 26.02 38.06 -10.18
CA ARG A 562 27.24 38.80 -9.92
C ARG A 562 28.30 38.38 -10.92
N GLU A 563 28.59 39.28 -11.90
CA GLU A 563 29.71 39.15 -12.82
C GLU A 563 31.03 39.52 -12.14
N LEU A 564 32.07 38.69 -12.34
CA LEU A 564 33.44 38.92 -11.89
C LEU A 564 34.27 39.46 -13.07
N ALA A 565 34.78 40.68 -12.93
CA ALA A 565 35.67 41.29 -13.90
C ALA A 565 37.12 40.84 -13.72
N PRO A 566 37.93 40.73 -14.79
CA PRO A 566 39.33 40.33 -14.71
C PRO A 566 40.20 41.44 -14.12
N ALA A 567 40.98 41.16 -13.07
CA ALA A 567 41.89 42.08 -12.43
C ALA A 567 43.35 41.59 -12.51
N THR A 568 44.25 42.52 -12.91
CA THR A 568 45.71 42.34 -12.83
C THR A 568 46.18 42.60 -11.41
N GLY A 569 46.78 41.58 -10.77
CA GLY A 569 47.08 41.57 -9.34
C GLY A 569 48.43 42.20 -8.95
N ARG A 570 48.44 42.86 -7.79
CA ARG A 570 49.63 43.29 -7.05
C ARG A 570 50.31 42.10 -6.37
N ALA A 571 51.64 42.08 -6.32
CA ALA A 571 52.39 41.09 -5.52
C ALA A 571 51.92 41.14 -4.04
N ALA A 572 51.61 39.99 -3.45
CA ALA A 572 51.07 39.87 -2.10
C ALA A 572 51.80 38.77 -1.32
N ARG A 573 51.78 38.88 0.02
CA ARG A 573 52.26 37.83 0.92
C ARG A 573 51.07 36.94 1.30
N VAL A 574 51.10 35.68 0.84
CA VAL A 574 50.02 34.70 1.03
C VAL A 574 50.47 33.66 2.04
N LEU A 575 49.68 33.45 3.10
CA LEU A 575 49.85 32.35 4.03
C LEU A 575 49.03 31.15 3.58
N VAL A 576 49.66 29.99 3.41
CA VAL A 576 49.04 28.73 3.05
C VAL A 576 49.08 27.81 4.27
N ILE A 577 47.90 27.37 4.72
CA ILE A 577 47.71 26.48 5.86
C ILE A 577 47.06 25.19 5.35
N ASP A 578 47.78 24.08 5.38
CA ASP A 578 47.32 22.78 4.90
C ASP A 578 48.18 21.72 5.59
N ASP A 579 47.64 20.62 6.11
CA ASP A 579 48.41 19.59 6.80
C ASP A 579 49.19 18.70 5.82
N GLU A 580 48.74 18.62 4.55
CA GLU A 580 49.42 17.84 3.51
C GLU A 580 50.59 18.62 2.86
N HIS A 581 51.82 18.13 3.08
CA HIS A 581 53.04 18.75 2.57
C HIS A 581 53.03 18.94 1.05
N GLU A 582 52.58 17.95 0.29
CA GLU A 582 52.55 17.96 -1.19
C GLU A 582 51.61 19.04 -1.72
N VAL A 583 50.41 19.17 -1.14
CA VAL A 583 49.42 20.19 -1.49
C VAL A 583 49.94 21.57 -1.17
N ARG A 584 50.52 21.75 0.01
CA ARG A 584 51.18 23.02 0.43
C ARG A 584 52.28 23.43 -0.55
N SER A 585 53.15 22.47 -0.94
CA SER A 585 54.22 22.68 -1.91
C SER A 585 53.72 23.13 -3.29
N VAL A 586 52.65 22.50 -3.77
CA VAL A 586 52.02 22.89 -5.05
C VAL A 586 51.43 24.29 -4.96
N LEU A 587 50.70 24.61 -3.90
CA LEU A 587 50.14 25.97 -3.71
C LEU A 587 51.23 27.02 -3.64
N ARG A 588 52.33 26.75 -2.89
CA ARG A 588 53.51 27.64 -2.84
C ARG A 588 54.10 27.88 -4.22
N ASP A 589 54.37 26.79 -4.98
CA ASP A 589 55.03 26.88 -6.27
C ASP A 589 54.15 27.60 -7.30
N VAL A 590 52.82 27.34 -7.28
CA VAL A 590 51.86 28.05 -8.13
C VAL A 590 51.78 29.55 -7.79
N LEU A 591 51.62 29.90 -6.53
CA LEU A 591 51.52 31.27 -6.07
C LEU A 591 52.85 32.06 -6.29
N THR A 592 53.99 31.39 -6.08
CA THR A 592 55.32 31.97 -6.37
C THR A 592 55.49 32.25 -7.86
N SER A 593 55.02 31.31 -8.73
CA SER A 593 55.03 31.50 -10.19
C SER A 593 54.15 32.68 -10.67
N MET A 594 53.21 33.11 -9.82
CA MET A 594 52.35 34.29 -10.05
C MET A 594 52.92 35.59 -9.49
N GLY A 595 54.09 35.54 -8.84
CA GLY A 595 54.76 36.69 -8.28
C GLY A 595 54.38 37.00 -6.83
N HIS A 596 53.74 36.10 -6.11
CA HIS A 596 53.44 36.24 -4.69
C HIS A 596 54.55 35.68 -3.80
N THR A 597 54.67 36.20 -2.57
CA THR A 597 55.53 35.62 -1.53
C THR A 597 54.68 34.69 -0.66
N VAL A 598 55.13 33.45 -0.46
CA VAL A 598 54.34 32.45 0.27
C VAL A 598 54.96 32.12 1.61
N VAL A 599 54.14 32.12 2.65
CA VAL A 599 54.45 31.58 3.97
C VAL A 599 53.69 30.29 4.14
N GLU A 600 54.33 29.26 4.65
CA GLU A 600 53.72 27.92 4.81
C GLU A 600 53.51 27.63 6.30
N ALA A 601 52.39 26.97 6.62
CA ALA A 601 52.09 26.42 7.92
C ALA A 601 51.45 25.02 7.81
N ALA A 602 51.86 24.08 8.63
CA ALA A 602 51.37 22.69 8.58
C ALA A 602 50.17 22.45 9.50
N SER A 603 49.76 23.45 10.27
CA SER A 603 48.56 23.37 11.14
C SER A 603 47.93 24.74 11.33
N GLY A 604 46.68 24.76 11.82
CA GLY A 604 45.98 26.01 12.14
C GLY A 604 46.68 26.83 13.19
N GLU A 605 47.28 26.19 14.24
CA GLU A 605 48.04 26.84 15.30
C GLU A 605 49.29 27.52 14.75
N GLU A 606 50.06 26.82 13.90
CA GLU A 606 51.24 27.37 13.26
C GLU A 606 50.86 28.54 12.34
N GLY A 607 49.77 28.44 11.59
CA GLY A 607 49.25 29.50 10.72
C GLY A 607 48.93 30.76 11.51
N LEU A 608 48.23 30.65 12.62
CA LEU A 608 47.96 31.79 13.51
C LEU A 608 49.22 32.40 14.08
N ALA A 609 50.19 31.59 14.48
CA ALA A 609 51.49 32.05 14.96
C ALA A 609 52.31 32.80 13.86
N CYS A 610 52.17 32.37 12.59
CA CYS A 610 52.76 33.10 11.47
C CYS A 610 52.13 34.46 11.30
N CYS A 611 50.81 34.61 11.41
CA CYS A 611 50.10 35.90 11.33
C CYS A 611 50.51 36.88 12.44
N GLU A 612 50.96 36.39 13.60
CA GLU A 612 51.49 37.23 14.70
C GLU A 612 52.91 37.72 14.45
N ARG A 613 53.71 36.93 13.75
CA ARG A 613 55.13 37.23 13.49
C ARG A 613 55.35 38.11 12.27
N GLU A 614 54.50 37.90 11.24
CA GLU A 614 54.70 38.54 9.93
C GLU A 614 53.40 39.12 9.39
N ALA A 615 53.48 40.24 8.67
CA ALA A 615 52.32 40.79 7.99
C ALA A 615 51.95 39.90 6.79
N VAL A 616 50.69 39.42 6.74
CA VAL A 616 50.13 38.58 5.71
C VAL A 616 49.00 39.33 5.01
N ASP A 617 48.94 39.30 3.66
CA ASP A 617 47.91 39.98 2.87
C ASP A 617 46.65 39.09 2.65
N VAL A 618 46.84 37.76 2.54
CA VAL A 618 45.76 36.77 2.29
C VAL A 618 46.10 35.47 3.00
N ILE A 619 45.09 34.81 3.55
CA ILE A 619 45.20 33.47 4.16
C ILE A 619 44.43 32.49 3.27
N LEU A 620 45.06 31.36 2.91
CA LEU A 620 44.48 30.18 2.32
C LEU A 620 44.55 29.04 3.32
N ALA A 621 43.43 28.53 3.76
CA ALA A 621 43.40 27.45 4.76
C ALA A 621 42.60 26.24 4.25
N ASP A 622 43.13 25.05 4.46
CA ASP A 622 42.32 23.84 4.31
C ASP A 622 41.26 23.76 5.43
N VAL A 623 40.12 23.20 5.10
CA VAL A 623 38.98 23.06 6.03
C VAL A 623 39.20 21.89 6.98
N SER A 624 39.73 20.78 6.45
CA SER A 624 39.79 19.47 7.14
C SER A 624 41.20 19.19 7.62
N MET A 625 41.66 19.88 8.68
CA MET A 625 42.96 19.65 9.27
C MET A 625 42.85 18.99 10.65
N PRO A 626 43.79 18.12 11.03
CA PRO A 626 43.87 17.57 12.40
C PRO A 626 44.07 18.68 13.43
N GLY A 627 43.44 18.57 14.60
CA GLY A 627 43.50 19.57 15.67
C GLY A 627 42.64 20.79 15.39
N MET A 628 43.23 21.91 14.97
CA MET A 628 42.51 23.12 14.65
C MET A 628 42.02 23.10 13.19
N SER A 629 40.71 23.03 12.99
CA SER A 629 40.06 23.05 11.65
C SER A 629 40.17 24.41 10.97
N GLY A 630 39.98 24.44 9.65
CA GLY A 630 39.90 25.71 8.91
C GLY A 630 38.81 26.67 9.42
N TRP A 631 37.70 26.13 9.93
CA TRP A 631 36.64 26.90 10.59
C TRP A 631 37.13 27.60 11.87
N ASP A 632 37.92 26.90 12.68
CA ASP A 632 38.53 27.45 13.90
C ASP A 632 39.54 28.54 13.57
N VAL A 633 40.35 28.32 12.51
CA VAL A 633 41.26 29.33 11.96
C VAL A 633 40.48 30.57 11.51
N ALA A 634 39.41 30.41 10.74
CA ALA A 634 38.56 31.51 10.26
C ALA A 634 37.95 32.30 11.44
N ALA A 635 37.45 31.59 12.47
CA ALA A 635 36.88 32.20 13.67
C ALA A 635 37.97 32.99 14.47
N ALA A 636 39.19 32.46 14.57
CA ALA A 636 40.31 33.09 15.22
C ALA A 636 40.81 34.31 14.44
N CYS A 637 40.97 34.20 13.11
CA CYS A 637 41.35 35.27 12.21
C CYS A 637 40.38 36.43 12.24
N ARG A 638 39.08 36.18 12.24
CA ARG A 638 38.04 37.24 12.31
C ARG A 638 38.15 38.05 13.60
N ARG A 639 38.58 37.48 14.71
CA ARG A 639 38.75 38.14 16.02
C ARG A 639 40.06 38.90 16.11
N ARG A 640 41.17 38.29 15.62
CA ARG A 640 42.52 38.78 15.84
C ARG A 640 43.09 39.56 14.64
N PHE A 641 42.69 39.19 13.44
CA PHE A 641 43.21 39.78 12.18
C PHE A 641 42.05 40.15 11.21
N PRO A 642 41.07 41.00 11.59
CA PRO A 642 39.83 41.21 10.85
C PRO A 642 40.03 41.85 9.46
N ARG A 643 41.24 42.41 9.20
CA ARG A 643 41.57 43.00 7.91
C ARG A 643 42.21 42.06 6.90
N VAL A 644 42.63 40.87 7.33
CA VAL A 644 43.27 39.89 6.46
C VAL A 644 42.17 38.99 5.90
N PRO A 645 41.94 39.03 4.58
CA PRO A 645 40.98 38.13 3.97
C PRO A 645 41.44 36.67 4.04
N LEU A 646 40.49 35.78 4.31
CA LEU A 646 40.69 34.34 4.38
C LEU A 646 39.84 33.64 3.33
N GLY A 647 40.46 32.73 2.56
CA GLY A 647 39.80 31.83 1.64
C GLY A 647 40.02 30.36 2.10
N PHE A 648 39.03 29.52 1.87
CA PHE A 648 39.18 28.07 2.03
C PHE A 648 39.70 27.41 0.76
N VAL A 649 40.62 26.46 0.88
CA VAL A 649 41.09 25.57 -0.20
C VAL A 649 40.77 24.15 0.26
N THR A 650 39.77 23.50 -0.34
CA THR A 650 39.26 22.25 0.20
C THR A 650 38.81 21.28 -0.88
N GLY A 651 38.97 19.97 -0.65
CA GLY A 651 38.33 18.92 -1.45
C GLY A 651 36.79 18.87 -1.28
N TRP A 652 36.24 19.72 -0.39
CA TRP A 652 34.84 19.74 0.01
C TRP A 652 34.12 21.03 -0.38
N GLY A 653 34.65 21.80 -1.33
CA GLY A 653 34.14 23.14 -1.65
C GLY A 653 32.64 23.22 -1.90
N ASP A 654 32.08 22.19 -2.54
CA ASP A 654 30.64 22.08 -2.79
C ASP A 654 29.82 21.58 -1.59
N ARG A 655 30.47 21.25 -0.47
CA ARG A 655 29.80 20.78 0.76
C ARG A 655 29.63 21.85 1.82
N LEU A 656 30.33 22.96 1.69
CA LEU A 656 30.23 24.03 2.67
C LEU A 656 28.89 24.75 2.50
N ASP A 657 28.19 24.95 3.63
CA ASP A 657 26.96 25.72 3.63
C ASP A 657 27.25 27.18 3.29
N PRO A 658 26.69 27.72 2.19
CA PRO A 658 26.93 29.11 1.80
C PRO A 658 26.59 30.11 2.90
N GLU A 659 25.57 29.85 3.71
CA GLU A 659 25.23 30.70 4.86
C GLU A 659 26.28 30.63 5.97
N GLU A 660 26.81 29.44 6.24
CA GLU A 660 27.84 29.22 7.23
C GLU A 660 29.17 29.86 6.78
N VAL A 661 29.54 29.68 5.51
CA VAL A 661 30.70 30.37 4.89
C VAL A 661 30.54 31.90 4.99
N SER A 662 29.36 32.42 4.65
CA SER A 662 29.11 33.87 4.75
C SER A 662 29.18 34.37 6.19
N ARG A 663 28.63 33.61 7.15
CA ARG A 663 28.65 33.95 8.59
C ARG A 663 30.06 33.86 9.21
N SER A 664 30.90 32.96 8.71
CA SER A 664 32.29 32.79 9.19
C SER A 664 33.22 33.91 8.77
N GLY A 665 32.87 34.72 7.78
CA GLY A 665 33.70 35.82 7.24
C GLY A 665 34.72 35.35 6.20
N VAL A 666 34.62 34.12 5.72
CA VAL A 666 35.40 33.56 4.61
C VAL A 666 35.02 34.30 3.31
N ARG A 667 36.02 34.73 2.53
CA ARG A 667 35.79 35.55 1.36
C ARG A 667 35.54 34.74 0.10
N PHE A 668 36.17 33.58 0.00
CA PHE A 668 35.99 32.67 -1.13
C PHE A 668 36.32 31.22 -0.72
N VAL A 669 35.84 30.27 -1.54
CA VAL A 669 36.15 28.86 -1.43
C VAL A 669 36.71 28.36 -2.75
N LEU A 670 37.88 27.71 -2.70
CA LEU A 670 38.54 27.07 -3.83
C LEU A 670 38.50 25.55 -3.67
N SER A 671 37.84 24.84 -4.60
CA SER A 671 37.75 23.40 -4.58
C SER A 671 38.98 22.74 -5.15
N LYS A 672 39.55 21.72 -4.47
CA LYS A 672 40.61 20.82 -4.98
C LYS A 672 39.98 19.74 -5.89
N PRO A 673 40.63 19.40 -7.06
CA PRO A 673 41.75 20.08 -7.70
C PRO A 673 41.31 21.39 -8.34
N PHE A 674 42.19 22.35 -8.42
CA PHE A 674 41.93 23.68 -8.96
C PHE A 674 42.86 24.03 -10.13
N ALA A 675 42.39 24.86 -11.05
CA ALA A 675 43.28 25.45 -12.05
C ALA A 675 44.00 26.68 -11.50
N PRO A 676 45.28 26.93 -11.88
CA PRO A 676 45.98 28.11 -11.45
C PRO A 676 45.26 29.43 -11.76
N VAL A 677 44.51 29.47 -12.85
CA VAL A 677 43.72 30.67 -13.23
C VAL A 677 42.63 30.97 -12.21
N ASP A 678 41.98 29.94 -11.62
CA ASP A 678 40.95 30.13 -10.61
C ASP A 678 41.55 30.68 -9.33
N LEU A 679 42.68 30.11 -8.88
CA LEU A 679 43.42 30.61 -7.71
C LEU A 679 43.87 32.07 -7.92
N GLN A 680 44.40 32.40 -9.10
CA GLN A 680 44.83 33.77 -9.46
C GLN A 680 43.63 34.73 -9.39
N SER A 681 42.52 34.38 -9.98
CA SER A 681 41.33 35.25 -10.03
C SER A 681 40.77 35.52 -8.64
N LEU A 682 40.72 34.48 -7.78
CA LEU A 682 40.20 34.59 -6.42
C LEU A 682 41.12 35.43 -5.51
N VAL A 683 42.46 35.21 -5.57
CA VAL A 683 43.44 35.97 -4.79
C VAL A 683 43.47 37.44 -5.25
N ALA A 684 43.45 37.70 -6.56
CA ALA A 684 43.42 39.05 -7.09
C ALA A 684 42.14 39.81 -6.71
N GLY A 685 41.00 39.13 -6.74
CA GLY A 685 39.69 39.67 -6.37
C GLY A 685 39.59 40.13 -4.91
N VAL A 686 40.37 39.52 -4.01
CA VAL A 686 40.37 39.87 -2.57
C VAL A 686 41.36 40.95 -2.24
N LEU A 687 42.37 41.11 -3.09
CA LEU A 687 43.41 42.15 -2.94
C LEU A 687 42.99 43.53 -3.47
N LEU A 688 41.89 43.61 -4.21
CA LEU A 688 41.33 44.88 -4.64
C LEU A 688 40.70 45.64 -3.47
N PRO A 689 40.97 46.92 -3.27
CA PRO A 689 40.34 47.70 -2.20
C PRO A 689 38.83 47.70 -2.42
N THR A 690 38.08 47.20 -1.45
CA THR A 690 36.62 47.38 -1.44
C THR A 690 36.34 48.87 -1.33
N ALA A 691 35.65 49.46 -2.33
CA ALA A 691 35.15 50.84 -2.23
C ALA A 691 34.32 50.93 -0.92
N PRO A 692 34.52 51.98 -0.14
CA PRO A 692 33.75 52.20 1.07
C PRO A 692 32.27 52.37 0.72
N LYS A 693 31.41 51.59 1.41
CA LYS A 693 29.96 51.81 1.36
C LYS A 693 29.58 53.09 2.07
#